data_e5592c136492efa385c20806376b9307
#
_entry.id   e5592c136492efa385c20806376b9307
#
_cell.length_a   1.000
_cell.length_b   1.000
_cell.length_c   1.000
_cell.angle_alpha   90.00
_cell.angle_beta   90.00
_cell.angle_gamma   90.00
#
_symmetry.space_group_name_H-M   'P 1'
#
loop_
_entity.id
_entity.type
_entity.pdbx_description
1 polymer ?
#
loop_
_entity_poly.entity_id
_entity_poly.type
_entity_poly.pdbx_seq_one_letter_code
_entity_poly.pdbx_strand_id
1 'polypeptide(L)'
;MSLEHLFIKRQVPFHLAEIDLAAATDDELKALSGEMGLSLSLEEMRRVRDHFKGLGRRPTDVELESIAQAWSEHCCYKSSKVILREHIFGIDNGRVLSRGDAGVMEFDDEYGYALRIESHNHPSAIEPYGGAATGIGGIVRDVLCMGAQPVALVDPLFFGPLDLKGKVPAGSKAPKYLVSGVVSGIRDYGNRIGVPTVCGGLFFDESYLGNCLVNVGCVGIVRKRDLRRNAVGGVGDRLILCGGRTGRDGIHGVTFASAELSARSEDESRGAVQLGDPITKEPLIHACLEVNSLGLVSGMKDLGGGGLSCVVGEMALAGGCGAEVDLHRVPLKESGLAPWEVWVSESQERMMLAVPEGNVERVLETFAMWDVDATVIGRVVPGNHVTLEWLGVRVLDLDLDFLTKGPEYCRPCKMEVRSRQTEEVAPKLPDLRTVTLGLLADPNIASKEWVFRMYDHEVRGGTVIKPASGRMNRGGPSDATVIRPLPDRERGLALAVGVNPWFCGADAYRGGMASIDEACRNIIAVGGRPDSFTDCLNFGNPERPERLGELRQAVAGMGDLARYLGLPVPSGNVSLYNETASGAVLPTPTVLGVGIVEDVRRCVTTDLKREGNALYLVGETRREFGGSALYRRFGGRGGEVPAVSPERLRRSMDEMLSAMGEGLIASCHDVSDGGLAIAVAEMCLGGDLGAAVEVGAEWEAFSESNTRWVVEVEPSREGKFVSAMTVPITRLGTVGGRSLRLIAGKGRASLSLRDMRKAWSGTLPRLMG
;
A
#
# COMPACT_ATOMS: atom_id res chain seq x y z
N MET A 1 3.73 35.43 -20.87
CA MET A 1 5.04 35.67 -21.50
C MET A 1 5.06 34.74 -22.71
N SER A 2 5.37 35.21 -23.93
CA SER A 2 5.46 34.29 -25.07
C SER A 2 6.81 33.57 -25.03
N LEU A 3 6.79 32.23 -25.01
CA LEU A 3 8.00 31.40 -25.00
C LEU A 3 8.35 30.84 -26.38
N GLU A 4 7.61 31.25 -27.43
CA GLU A 4 7.78 30.74 -28.80
C GLU A 4 9.22 30.84 -29.32
N HIS A 5 9.97 31.90 -28.91
CA HIS A 5 11.36 32.12 -29.33
C HIS A 5 12.34 31.04 -28.80
N LEU A 6 11.96 30.30 -27.76
CA LEU A 6 12.76 29.19 -27.21
C LEU A 6 12.57 27.89 -27.99
N PHE A 7 11.45 27.73 -28.74
CA PHE A 7 11.14 26.54 -29.49
C PHE A 7 11.65 26.61 -30.92
N ILE A 8 12.55 25.71 -31.27
CA ILE A 8 13.13 25.60 -32.62
C ILE A 8 12.58 24.32 -33.25
N LYS A 9 11.55 24.46 -34.07
CA LYS A 9 10.93 23.33 -34.76
C LYS A 9 11.89 22.72 -35.78
N ARG A 10 12.10 21.39 -35.66
CA ARG A 10 12.88 20.63 -36.65
C ARG A 10 12.09 20.36 -37.90
N GLN A 11 12.78 20.36 -39.06
CA GLN A 11 12.15 20.03 -40.36
C GLN A 11 12.10 18.50 -40.55
N VAL A 12 11.14 17.85 -39.88
CA VAL A 12 10.87 16.43 -39.97
C VAL A 12 9.37 16.21 -40.17
N PRO A 13 8.91 15.03 -40.64
CA PRO A 13 7.50 14.80 -40.97
C PRO A 13 6.61 14.53 -39.73
N PHE A 14 7.06 14.84 -38.52
CA PHE A 14 6.39 14.70 -37.25
C PHE A 14 6.72 15.85 -36.30
N HIS A 15 6.05 15.94 -35.16
CA HIS A 15 6.34 16.96 -34.14
C HIS A 15 7.67 16.66 -33.45
N LEU A 16 8.61 17.56 -33.52
CA LEU A 16 9.88 17.54 -32.77
C LEU A 16 10.38 18.99 -32.65
N ALA A 17 10.64 19.43 -31.44
CA ALA A 17 11.19 20.73 -31.14
C ALA A 17 12.51 20.63 -30.36
N GLU A 18 13.49 21.44 -30.70
CA GLU A 18 14.64 21.71 -29.82
C GLU A 18 14.34 22.95 -28.98
N ILE A 19 14.74 22.90 -27.70
CA ILE A 19 14.43 23.98 -26.75
C ILE A 19 15.72 24.74 -26.41
N ASP A 20 15.77 26.04 -26.65
CA ASP A 20 16.96 26.89 -26.38
C ASP A 20 17.00 27.33 -24.90
N LEU A 21 17.32 26.39 -24.00
CA LEU A 21 17.45 26.67 -22.57
C LEU A 21 18.59 27.64 -22.26
N ALA A 22 19.61 27.70 -23.11
CA ALA A 22 20.76 28.60 -22.91
C ALA A 22 20.41 30.08 -23.08
N ALA A 23 19.40 30.38 -23.92
CA ALA A 23 18.87 31.72 -24.12
C ALA A 23 17.83 32.15 -23.07
N ALA A 24 17.28 31.18 -22.30
CA ALA A 24 16.18 31.44 -21.38
C ALA A 24 16.63 32.09 -20.07
N THR A 25 15.90 33.10 -19.64
CA THR A 25 15.99 33.70 -18.30
C THR A 25 15.37 32.74 -17.25
N ASP A 26 15.64 32.98 -15.97
CA ASP A 26 15.08 32.19 -14.89
C ASP A 26 13.54 32.22 -14.85
N ASP A 27 12.90 33.33 -15.16
CA ASP A 27 11.46 33.45 -15.23
C ASP A 27 10.88 32.68 -16.42
N GLU A 28 11.60 32.66 -17.54
CA GLU A 28 11.24 31.85 -18.71
C GLU A 28 11.43 30.36 -18.45
N LEU A 29 12.47 29.93 -17.71
CA LEU A 29 12.65 28.56 -17.31
C LEU A 29 11.49 28.06 -16.44
N LYS A 30 11.02 28.89 -15.49
CA LYS A 30 9.83 28.55 -14.68
C LYS A 30 8.56 28.48 -15.53
N ALA A 31 8.36 29.45 -16.41
CA ALA A 31 7.21 29.51 -17.29
C ALA A 31 7.19 28.30 -18.24
N LEU A 32 8.35 27.93 -18.80
CA LEU A 32 8.53 26.77 -19.67
C LEU A 32 8.19 25.46 -18.98
N SER A 33 8.68 25.26 -17.72
CA SER A 33 8.33 24.10 -16.91
C SER A 33 6.82 23.98 -16.69
N GLY A 34 6.13 25.12 -16.47
CA GLY A 34 4.67 25.15 -16.33
C GLY A 34 3.93 24.89 -17.64
N GLU A 35 4.35 25.51 -18.75
CA GLU A 35 3.69 25.39 -20.07
C GLU A 35 3.81 23.97 -20.64
N MET A 36 4.97 23.33 -20.47
CA MET A 36 5.20 21.94 -20.90
C MET A 36 4.69 20.90 -19.87
N GLY A 37 4.21 21.29 -18.68
CA GLY A 37 3.78 20.34 -17.66
C GLY A 37 4.90 19.55 -16.98
N LEU A 38 6.16 20.01 -17.07
CA LEU A 38 7.33 19.29 -16.57
C LEU A 38 7.38 19.17 -15.04
N SER A 39 6.76 20.11 -14.31
CA SER A 39 6.77 20.17 -12.84
C SER A 39 8.18 20.19 -12.23
N LEU A 40 9.17 20.69 -12.98
CA LEU A 40 10.54 20.88 -12.52
C LEU A 40 10.69 22.25 -11.83
N SER A 41 11.37 22.27 -10.69
CA SER A 41 11.73 23.52 -10.00
C SER A 41 12.73 24.33 -10.80
N LEU A 42 12.88 25.62 -10.47
CA LEU A 42 13.88 26.47 -11.12
C LEU A 42 15.31 25.89 -10.99
N GLU A 43 15.64 25.33 -9.84
CA GLU A 43 16.96 24.73 -9.61
C GLU A 43 17.18 23.51 -10.52
N GLU A 44 16.15 22.66 -10.66
CA GLU A 44 16.18 21.52 -11.56
C GLU A 44 16.29 21.97 -13.02
N MET A 45 15.52 22.96 -13.44
CA MET A 45 15.60 23.53 -14.79
C MET A 45 16.98 24.13 -15.09
N ARG A 46 17.62 24.81 -14.11
CA ARG A 46 19.00 25.31 -14.25
C ARG A 46 19.99 24.14 -14.39
N ARG A 47 19.83 23.07 -13.62
CA ARG A 47 20.66 21.87 -13.71
C ARG A 47 20.54 21.20 -15.08
N VAL A 48 19.33 21.13 -15.66
CA VAL A 48 19.09 20.63 -17.01
C VAL A 48 19.76 21.56 -18.05
N ARG A 49 19.54 22.87 -17.95
CA ARG A 49 20.17 23.86 -18.82
C ARG A 49 21.71 23.73 -18.84
N ASP A 50 22.31 23.64 -17.65
CA ASP A 50 23.77 23.61 -17.51
C ASP A 50 24.35 22.29 -18.03
N HIS A 51 23.63 21.17 -17.91
CA HIS A 51 23.97 19.87 -18.51
C HIS A 51 24.04 19.99 -20.05
N PHE A 52 22.97 20.44 -20.69
CA PHE A 52 22.92 20.58 -22.14
C PHE A 52 23.89 21.62 -22.69
N LYS A 53 24.13 22.69 -21.94
CA LYS A 53 25.19 23.65 -22.25
C LYS A 53 26.59 23.00 -22.24
N GLY A 54 26.85 22.12 -21.29
CA GLY A 54 28.08 21.31 -21.21
C GLY A 54 28.25 20.37 -22.41
N LEU A 55 27.15 19.83 -22.94
CA LEU A 55 27.10 18.99 -24.13
C LEU A 55 27.22 19.79 -25.44
N GLY A 56 27.14 21.13 -25.40
CA GLY A 56 27.18 22.01 -26.58
C GLY A 56 26.00 21.82 -27.54
N ARG A 57 24.86 21.37 -27.06
CA ARG A 57 23.62 21.16 -27.83
C ARG A 57 22.36 21.59 -27.06
N ARG A 58 21.26 21.73 -27.77
CA ARG A 58 19.94 21.94 -27.19
C ARG A 58 19.27 20.61 -26.87
N PRO A 59 18.46 20.52 -25.80
CA PRO A 59 17.57 19.37 -25.58
C PRO A 59 16.42 19.38 -26.59
N THR A 60 15.89 18.18 -26.89
CA THR A 60 14.61 18.03 -27.55
C THR A 60 13.46 18.07 -26.50
N ASP A 61 12.23 18.29 -26.99
CA ASP A 61 11.02 18.14 -26.18
C ASP A 61 10.93 16.75 -25.55
N VAL A 62 11.28 15.67 -26.28
CA VAL A 62 11.33 14.29 -25.79
C VAL A 62 12.32 14.13 -24.63
N GLU A 63 13.48 14.77 -24.70
CA GLU A 63 14.48 14.72 -23.63
C GLU A 63 14.03 15.45 -22.37
N LEU A 64 13.40 16.63 -22.51
CA LEU A 64 12.88 17.37 -21.36
C LEU A 64 11.76 16.60 -20.65
N GLU A 65 10.83 16.04 -21.42
CA GLU A 65 9.76 15.19 -20.88
C GLU A 65 10.33 13.96 -20.16
N SER A 66 11.35 13.29 -20.73
CA SER A 66 12.00 12.15 -20.09
C SER A 66 12.61 12.51 -18.74
N ILE A 67 13.33 13.63 -18.67
CA ILE A 67 13.96 14.10 -17.43
C ILE A 67 12.88 14.48 -16.41
N ALA A 68 11.80 15.12 -16.84
CA ALA A 68 10.70 15.51 -15.96
C ALA A 68 10.04 14.31 -15.30
N GLN A 69 9.77 13.23 -16.05
CA GLN A 69 9.22 12.00 -15.50
C GLN A 69 10.19 11.36 -14.50
N ALA A 70 11.44 11.14 -14.89
CA ALA A 70 12.45 10.49 -14.07
C ALA A 70 12.78 11.28 -12.78
N TRP A 71 12.71 12.63 -12.83
CA TRP A 71 12.99 13.51 -11.70
C TRP A 71 11.73 13.93 -10.92
N SER A 72 10.57 13.33 -11.20
CA SER A 72 9.37 13.55 -10.40
C SER A 72 9.58 13.08 -8.95
N GLU A 73 8.84 13.66 -7.99
CA GLU A 73 8.88 13.17 -6.60
C GLU A 73 8.51 11.69 -6.50
N HIS A 74 7.57 11.27 -7.35
CA HIS A 74 7.08 9.89 -7.39
C HIS A 74 8.15 8.89 -7.86
N CYS A 75 8.93 9.21 -8.92
CA CYS A 75 9.91 8.26 -9.48
C CYS A 75 11.24 8.26 -8.71
N CYS A 76 11.76 9.42 -8.29
CA CYS A 76 13.08 9.48 -7.67
C CYS A 76 13.09 9.66 -6.15
N TYR A 77 11.91 9.84 -5.52
CA TYR A 77 11.78 10.04 -4.06
C TYR A 77 12.68 11.17 -3.54
N LYS A 78 12.77 12.28 -4.30
CA LYS A 78 13.75 13.35 -4.07
C LYS A 78 13.71 13.99 -2.69
N SER A 79 12.54 14.01 -2.01
CA SER A 79 12.38 14.57 -0.66
C SER A 79 12.43 13.52 0.45
N SER A 80 12.14 12.25 0.17
CA SER A 80 11.97 11.20 1.17
C SER A 80 13.11 10.18 1.22
N LYS A 81 13.86 9.99 0.14
CA LYS A 81 14.91 8.96 0.02
C LYS A 81 15.97 9.03 1.11
N VAL A 82 16.35 10.25 1.53
CA VAL A 82 17.33 10.45 2.62
C VAL A 82 16.77 9.90 3.94
N ILE A 83 15.48 10.15 4.23
CA ILE A 83 14.79 9.67 5.44
C ILE A 83 14.67 8.14 5.42
N LEU A 84 14.29 7.57 4.29
CA LEU A 84 14.16 6.11 4.14
C LEU A 84 15.52 5.41 4.30
N ARG A 85 16.59 5.98 3.75
CA ARG A 85 17.95 5.46 3.88
C ARG A 85 18.43 5.45 5.33
N GLU A 86 18.05 6.47 6.10
CA GLU A 86 18.44 6.61 7.51
C GLU A 86 17.72 5.58 8.40
N HIS A 87 16.44 5.33 8.16
CA HIS A 87 15.61 4.60 9.10
C HIS A 87 15.16 3.21 8.63
N ILE A 88 14.91 3.01 7.32
CA ILE A 88 14.30 1.78 6.77
C ILE A 88 15.30 0.94 5.97
N PHE A 89 16.06 1.57 5.05
CA PHE A 89 16.97 0.82 4.20
C PHE A 89 18.05 0.13 5.03
N GLY A 90 18.43 -1.08 4.63
CA GLY A 90 19.46 -1.86 5.33
C GLY A 90 18.95 -2.70 6.51
N ILE A 91 17.64 -2.63 6.87
CA ILE A 91 17.07 -3.62 7.78
C ILE A 91 17.04 -4.96 7.05
N ASP A 92 17.73 -5.96 7.56
CA ASP A 92 17.86 -7.27 6.94
C ASP A 92 17.90 -8.37 8.01
N ASN A 93 17.43 -9.57 7.65
CA ASN A 93 17.47 -10.75 8.51
C ASN A 93 18.11 -11.96 7.79
N GLY A 94 18.74 -11.71 6.64
CA GLY A 94 19.39 -12.74 5.81
C GLY A 94 18.41 -13.54 4.94
N ARG A 95 17.09 -13.21 4.96
CA ARG A 95 16.06 -13.90 4.17
C ARG A 95 15.51 -13.06 3.00
N VAL A 96 16.03 -11.85 2.80
CA VAL A 96 15.69 -10.99 1.67
C VAL A 96 16.36 -11.53 0.40
N LEU A 97 15.58 -11.99 -0.57
CA LEU A 97 16.08 -12.51 -1.84
C LEU A 97 16.26 -11.40 -2.90
N SER A 98 15.38 -10.39 -2.87
CA SER A 98 15.44 -9.24 -3.78
C SER A 98 14.80 -8.00 -3.17
N ARG A 99 15.35 -6.83 -3.57
CA ARG A 99 14.78 -5.50 -3.32
C ARG A 99 14.64 -4.85 -4.70
N GLY A 100 13.44 -4.86 -5.25
CA GLY A 100 13.12 -4.34 -6.58
C GLY A 100 11.78 -3.63 -6.59
N ASP A 101 11.08 -3.67 -7.72
CA ASP A 101 9.72 -3.12 -7.83
C ASP A 101 8.81 -3.76 -6.77
N ALA A 102 8.89 -5.09 -6.58
CA ALA A 102 8.42 -5.74 -5.36
C ALA A 102 9.60 -6.31 -4.56
N GLY A 103 9.46 -6.35 -3.23
CA GLY A 103 10.40 -7.06 -2.37
C GLY A 103 10.15 -8.56 -2.44
N VAL A 104 11.20 -9.37 -2.39
CA VAL A 104 11.06 -10.83 -2.35
C VAL A 104 11.77 -11.41 -1.15
N MET A 105 11.04 -12.17 -0.36
CA MET A 105 11.52 -12.86 0.84
C MET A 105 11.53 -14.36 0.63
N GLU A 106 12.34 -15.05 1.39
CA GLU A 106 12.36 -16.50 1.42
C GLU A 106 11.07 -17.07 2.05
N PHE A 107 10.35 -17.92 1.31
CA PHE A 107 9.20 -18.67 1.82
C PHE A 107 9.64 -20.00 2.42
N ASP A 108 10.37 -20.78 1.65
CA ASP A 108 11.00 -22.04 2.04
C ASP A 108 12.28 -22.28 1.22
N ASP A 109 12.81 -23.51 1.22
CA ASP A 109 14.05 -23.85 0.50
C ASP A 109 13.92 -23.66 -1.02
N GLU A 110 12.73 -23.83 -1.60
CA GLU A 110 12.46 -23.78 -3.05
C GLU A 110 11.81 -22.47 -3.50
N TYR A 111 10.99 -21.85 -2.65
CA TYR A 111 10.15 -20.71 -2.99
C TYR A 111 10.51 -19.44 -2.23
N GLY A 112 10.24 -18.31 -2.86
CA GLY A 112 10.14 -17.00 -2.24
C GLY A 112 8.74 -16.45 -2.37
N TYR A 113 8.36 -15.50 -1.49
CA TYR A 113 7.15 -14.69 -1.66
C TYR A 113 7.50 -13.24 -1.98
N ALA A 114 6.81 -12.69 -2.97
CA ALA A 114 6.93 -11.28 -3.34
C ALA A 114 5.84 -10.48 -2.62
N LEU A 115 6.15 -9.22 -2.22
CA LEU A 115 5.20 -8.31 -1.58
C LEU A 115 5.44 -6.87 -2.00
N ARG A 116 4.35 -6.14 -2.22
CA ARG A 116 4.34 -4.71 -2.51
C ARG A 116 3.01 -4.11 -2.07
N ILE A 117 3.02 -2.84 -1.64
CA ILE A 117 1.84 -2.01 -1.46
C ILE A 117 2.12 -0.62 -2.03
N GLU A 118 1.17 -0.05 -2.73
CA GLU A 118 1.27 1.28 -3.36
C GLU A 118 0.02 2.12 -3.18
N SER A 119 0.18 3.43 -3.38
CA SER A 119 -0.91 4.40 -3.38
C SER A 119 -1.39 4.69 -4.79
N HIS A 120 -2.72 4.79 -4.95
CA HIS A 120 -3.37 5.32 -6.16
C HIS A 120 -4.39 6.40 -5.80
N ASN A 121 -3.95 7.39 -4.99
CA ASN A 121 -4.78 8.36 -4.30
C ASN A 121 -5.39 9.41 -5.25
N HIS A 122 -4.56 10.22 -5.89
CA HIS A 122 -4.98 11.34 -6.74
C HIS A 122 -5.88 10.89 -7.92
N PRO A 123 -5.53 9.84 -8.67
CA PRO A 123 -6.40 9.33 -9.72
C PRO A 123 -7.77 8.87 -9.19
N SER A 124 -7.81 8.23 -8.03
CA SER A 124 -9.05 7.76 -7.41
C SER A 124 -9.93 8.89 -6.86
N ALA A 125 -9.33 10.01 -6.47
CA ALA A 125 -10.08 11.19 -6.05
C ALA A 125 -10.83 11.85 -7.22
N ILE A 126 -10.31 11.74 -8.44
CA ILE A 126 -10.91 12.29 -9.68
C ILE A 126 -11.86 11.28 -10.32
N GLU A 127 -11.38 10.07 -10.59
CA GLU A 127 -12.13 8.98 -11.23
C GLU A 127 -12.00 7.71 -10.38
N PRO A 128 -12.91 7.50 -9.38
CA PRO A 128 -12.70 6.49 -8.35
C PRO A 128 -12.72 5.05 -8.86
N TYR A 129 -13.50 4.76 -9.89
CA TYR A 129 -13.55 3.40 -10.47
C TYR A 129 -12.27 3.07 -11.23
N GLY A 130 -11.91 3.87 -12.23
CA GLY A 130 -10.72 3.65 -13.06
C GLY A 130 -9.43 3.83 -12.27
N GLY A 131 -9.36 4.84 -11.39
CA GLY A 131 -8.21 5.07 -10.53
C GLY A 131 -7.90 3.88 -9.62
N ALA A 132 -8.91 3.31 -8.95
CA ALA A 132 -8.72 2.15 -8.09
C ALA A 132 -8.44 0.86 -8.88
N ALA A 133 -9.13 0.66 -10.02
CA ALA A 133 -8.89 -0.47 -10.91
C ALA A 133 -7.44 -0.48 -11.42
N THR A 134 -6.94 0.67 -11.85
CA THR A 134 -5.54 0.84 -12.28
C THR A 134 -4.55 0.57 -11.15
N GLY A 135 -4.87 0.99 -9.93
CA GLY A 135 -4.04 0.67 -8.75
C GLY A 135 -3.82 -0.85 -8.60
N ILE A 136 -4.90 -1.65 -8.73
CA ILE A 136 -4.77 -3.12 -8.73
C ILE A 136 -3.92 -3.60 -9.92
N GLY A 137 -4.12 -3.03 -11.11
CA GLY A 137 -3.35 -3.38 -12.30
C GLY A 137 -1.84 -3.14 -12.10
N GLY A 138 -1.47 -2.00 -11.53
CA GLY A 138 -0.08 -1.62 -11.23
C GLY A 138 0.58 -2.58 -10.25
N ILE A 139 -0.04 -2.77 -9.09
CA ILE A 139 0.55 -3.58 -8.02
C ILE A 139 0.71 -5.06 -8.40
N VAL A 140 -0.17 -5.58 -9.27
CA VAL A 140 -0.03 -6.93 -9.83
C VAL A 140 1.17 -7.02 -10.77
N ARG A 141 1.44 -5.97 -11.57
CA ARG A 141 2.61 -5.93 -12.45
C ARG A 141 3.93 -5.91 -11.68
N ASP A 142 4.02 -5.15 -10.58
CA ASP A 142 5.20 -5.11 -9.72
C ASP A 142 5.58 -6.50 -9.19
N VAL A 143 4.59 -7.27 -8.75
CA VAL A 143 4.80 -8.66 -8.32
C VAL A 143 5.16 -9.56 -9.49
N LEU A 144 4.50 -9.38 -10.64
CA LEU A 144 4.72 -10.18 -11.84
C LEU A 144 6.14 -9.99 -12.40
N CYS A 145 6.68 -8.75 -12.39
CA CYS A 145 8.01 -8.48 -12.92
C CYS A 145 9.14 -9.14 -12.12
N MET A 146 8.87 -9.56 -10.87
CA MET A 146 9.77 -10.40 -10.09
C MET A 146 9.72 -11.90 -10.47
N GLY A 147 8.91 -12.27 -11.47
CA GLY A 147 8.63 -13.65 -11.84
C GLY A 147 7.64 -14.35 -10.91
N ALA A 148 6.96 -13.60 -10.05
CA ALA A 148 6.06 -14.15 -9.03
C ALA A 148 4.62 -14.24 -9.54
N GLN A 149 3.96 -15.38 -9.27
CA GLN A 149 2.53 -15.56 -9.47
C GLN A 149 1.77 -14.77 -8.42
N PRO A 150 0.95 -13.76 -8.76
CA PRO A 150 0.08 -13.08 -7.80
C PRO A 150 -0.88 -14.06 -7.13
N VAL A 151 -0.99 -14.06 -5.79
CA VAL A 151 -1.82 -15.00 -5.03
C VAL A 151 -2.79 -14.31 -4.07
N ALA A 152 -2.58 -13.03 -3.75
CA ALA A 152 -3.48 -12.26 -2.90
C ALA A 152 -3.38 -10.77 -3.18
N LEU A 153 -4.52 -10.05 -3.04
CA LEU A 153 -4.64 -8.60 -3.05
C LEU A 153 -5.05 -8.08 -1.67
N VAL A 154 -4.64 -6.84 -1.37
CA VAL A 154 -4.88 -6.14 -0.10
C VAL A 154 -5.27 -4.69 -0.40
N ASP A 155 -6.30 -4.13 0.28
CA ASP A 155 -6.83 -2.80 -0.01
C ASP A 155 -7.16 -1.96 1.24
N PRO A 156 -6.20 -1.34 1.92
CA PRO A 156 -6.49 -0.33 2.94
C PRO A 156 -6.94 0.98 2.29
N LEU A 157 -8.16 1.45 2.66
CA LEU A 157 -8.88 2.55 2.03
C LEU A 157 -9.28 3.61 3.04
N PHE A 158 -9.13 4.91 2.69
CA PHE A 158 -9.39 6.04 3.60
C PHE A 158 -10.24 7.11 2.91
N PHE A 159 -11.35 7.48 3.52
CA PHE A 159 -12.34 8.39 2.95
C PHE A 159 -12.83 9.43 3.96
N GLY A 160 -13.44 10.50 3.46
CA GLY A 160 -14.23 11.41 4.28
C GLY A 160 -15.44 10.72 4.92
N PRO A 161 -16.06 11.33 5.97
CA PRO A 161 -17.20 10.75 6.67
C PRO A 161 -18.39 10.48 5.75
N LEU A 162 -19.00 9.29 5.87
CA LEU A 162 -20.17 8.90 5.07
C LEU A 162 -21.46 9.64 5.44
N ASP A 163 -21.55 10.14 6.66
CA ASP A 163 -22.67 10.90 7.20
C ASP A 163 -22.41 12.41 7.24
N LEU A 164 -21.56 12.89 6.33
CA LEU A 164 -21.21 14.31 6.21
C LEU A 164 -22.44 15.20 6.21
N LYS A 165 -22.54 16.11 7.20
CA LYS A 165 -23.65 17.06 7.33
C LYS A 165 -23.42 18.38 6.58
N GLY A 166 -22.19 18.63 6.16
CA GLY A 166 -21.76 19.83 5.43
C GLY A 166 -21.78 19.66 3.92
N LYS A 167 -21.39 20.74 3.21
CA LYS A 167 -21.14 20.68 1.77
C LYS A 167 -19.78 20.02 1.53
N VAL A 168 -19.70 19.22 0.48
CA VAL A 168 -18.44 18.71 -0.03
C VAL A 168 -17.60 19.91 -0.52
N PRO A 169 -16.29 19.98 -0.24
CA PRO A 169 -15.42 21.03 -0.77
C PRO A 169 -15.53 21.16 -2.30
N ALA A 170 -15.37 22.37 -2.82
CA ALA A 170 -15.42 22.60 -4.26
C ALA A 170 -14.35 21.77 -4.98
N GLY A 171 -14.70 21.12 -6.09
CA GLY A 171 -13.84 20.23 -6.86
C GLY A 171 -13.68 18.83 -6.26
N SER A 172 -14.29 18.55 -5.10
CA SER A 172 -14.24 17.24 -4.45
C SER A 172 -15.51 16.43 -4.70
N LYS A 173 -15.41 15.12 -4.68
CA LYS A 173 -16.55 14.20 -4.83
C LYS A 173 -17.09 13.78 -3.46
N ALA A 174 -18.38 13.43 -3.41
CA ALA A 174 -19.02 12.97 -2.19
C ALA A 174 -18.38 11.66 -1.67
N PRO A 175 -18.11 11.50 -0.36
CA PRO A 175 -17.47 10.30 0.18
C PRO A 175 -18.16 9.00 -0.22
N LYS A 176 -19.48 8.93 -0.22
CA LYS A 176 -20.23 7.73 -0.66
C LYS A 176 -19.98 7.37 -2.12
N TYR A 177 -19.87 8.36 -3.00
CA TYR A 177 -19.56 8.15 -4.41
C TYR A 177 -18.14 7.59 -4.56
N LEU A 178 -17.17 8.17 -3.83
CA LEU A 178 -15.78 7.70 -3.82
C LEU A 178 -15.68 6.26 -3.32
N VAL A 179 -16.28 5.93 -2.16
CA VAL A 179 -16.29 4.55 -1.63
C VAL A 179 -16.89 3.57 -2.62
N SER A 180 -18.06 3.90 -3.19
CA SER A 180 -18.74 3.02 -4.14
C SER A 180 -17.92 2.80 -5.41
N GLY A 181 -17.33 3.86 -5.96
CA GLY A 181 -16.51 3.77 -7.17
C GLY A 181 -15.22 3.00 -6.94
N VAL A 182 -14.47 3.32 -5.88
CA VAL A 182 -13.20 2.65 -5.52
C VAL A 182 -13.43 1.16 -5.27
N VAL A 183 -14.39 0.79 -4.41
CA VAL A 183 -14.69 -0.62 -4.12
C VAL A 183 -15.13 -1.37 -5.38
N SER A 184 -15.90 -0.72 -6.26
CA SER A 184 -16.30 -1.35 -7.54
C SER A 184 -15.11 -1.54 -8.49
N GLY A 185 -14.18 -0.58 -8.55
CA GLY A 185 -12.98 -0.69 -9.38
C GLY A 185 -12.08 -1.85 -8.92
N ILE A 186 -11.80 -1.94 -7.60
CA ILE A 186 -11.04 -3.04 -7.00
C ILE A 186 -11.72 -4.39 -7.25
N ARG A 187 -13.03 -4.47 -6.98
CA ARG A 187 -13.85 -5.67 -7.21
C ARG A 187 -13.73 -6.15 -8.65
N ASP A 188 -14.03 -5.26 -9.59
CA ASP A 188 -14.13 -5.66 -11.01
C ASP A 188 -12.78 -6.04 -11.59
N TYR A 189 -11.72 -5.37 -11.16
CA TYR A 189 -10.39 -5.74 -11.61
C TYR A 189 -9.91 -7.05 -10.98
N GLY A 190 -9.87 -7.13 -9.65
CA GLY A 190 -9.38 -8.30 -8.91
C GLY A 190 -10.15 -9.59 -9.25
N ASN A 191 -11.50 -9.51 -9.27
CA ASN A 191 -12.34 -10.66 -9.58
C ASN A 191 -12.12 -11.16 -11.02
N ARG A 192 -11.91 -10.26 -11.99
CA ARG A 192 -11.72 -10.65 -13.41
C ARG A 192 -10.35 -11.26 -13.68
N ILE A 193 -9.31 -10.85 -12.99
CA ILE A 193 -7.98 -11.51 -13.10
C ILE A 193 -7.86 -12.76 -12.23
N GLY A 194 -8.90 -13.13 -11.48
CA GLY A 194 -8.93 -14.31 -10.64
C GLY A 194 -7.88 -14.30 -9.52
N VAL A 195 -7.56 -13.13 -8.94
CA VAL A 195 -6.69 -13.01 -7.76
C VAL A 195 -7.54 -12.56 -6.56
N PRO A 196 -7.54 -13.31 -5.45
CA PRO A 196 -8.42 -13.02 -4.32
C PRO A 196 -8.01 -11.74 -3.59
N THR A 197 -8.96 -10.83 -3.32
CA THR A 197 -8.76 -9.68 -2.43
C THR A 197 -9.15 -10.10 -1.02
N VAL A 198 -8.15 -10.34 -0.18
CA VAL A 198 -8.31 -11.11 1.06
C VAL A 198 -8.17 -10.30 2.34
N CYS A 199 -7.56 -9.13 2.29
CA CYS A 199 -7.24 -8.30 3.44
C CYS A 199 -7.38 -6.83 3.08
N GLY A 200 -7.50 -5.95 4.07
CA GLY A 200 -7.60 -4.51 3.86
C GLY A 200 -8.10 -3.79 5.11
N GLY A 201 -8.54 -2.57 4.91
CA GLY A 201 -9.13 -1.74 5.95
C GLY A 201 -10.00 -0.65 5.34
N LEU A 202 -10.93 -0.10 6.10
CA LEU A 202 -11.80 0.99 5.67
C LEU A 202 -11.92 2.02 6.79
N PHE A 203 -11.37 3.21 6.55
CA PHE A 203 -11.22 4.27 7.52
C PHE A 203 -11.93 5.55 7.07
N PHE A 204 -12.49 6.30 8.03
CA PHE A 204 -13.23 7.53 7.77
C PHE A 204 -12.79 8.64 8.70
N ASP A 205 -12.34 9.76 8.12
CA ASP A 205 -11.97 10.97 8.85
C ASP A 205 -12.17 12.21 7.99
N GLU A 206 -12.45 13.36 8.61
CA GLU A 206 -12.65 14.62 7.90
C GLU A 206 -11.43 15.06 7.09
N SER A 207 -10.22 14.68 7.51
CA SER A 207 -8.99 15.02 6.81
C SER A 207 -8.88 14.39 5.41
N TYR A 208 -9.64 13.34 5.13
CA TYR A 208 -9.69 12.70 3.80
C TYR A 208 -10.78 13.27 2.89
N LEU A 209 -11.46 14.36 3.31
CA LEU A 209 -12.40 15.07 2.42
C LEU A 209 -11.63 15.74 1.27
N GLY A 210 -11.97 15.36 0.04
CA GLY A 210 -11.34 15.90 -1.16
C GLY A 210 -10.04 15.20 -1.59
N ASN A 211 -9.43 14.40 -0.72
CA ASN A 211 -8.28 13.58 -1.05
C ASN A 211 -8.40 12.22 -0.33
N CYS A 212 -9.13 11.28 -0.93
CA CYS A 212 -9.17 9.90 -0.43
C CYS A 212 -7.82 9.21 -0.63
N LEU A 213 -7.47 8.29 0.27
CA LEU A 213 -6.32 7.43 0.07
C LEU A 213 -6.79 6.04 -0.35
N VAL A 214 -6.24 5.58 -1.46
CA VAL A 214 -6.48 4.23 -2.00
C VAL A 214 -5.14 3.55 -2.07
N ASN A 215 -4.88 2.70 -1.07
CA ASN A 215 -3.68 1.88 -1.05
C ASN A 215 -4.04 0.47 -1.50
N VAL A 216 -3.22 -0.10 -2.35
CA VAL A 216 -3.42 -1.44 -2.89
C VAL A 216 -2.15 -2.25 -2.78
N GLY A 217 -2.27 -3.46 -2.28
CA GLY A 217 -1.15 -4.38 -2.11
C GLY A 217 -1.35 -5.68 -2.88
N CYS A 218 -0.24 -6.30 -3.23
CA CYS A 218 -0.23 -7.62 -3.85
C CYS A 218 0.86 -8.49 -3.22
N VAL A 219 0.51 -9.76 -3.01
CA VAL A 219 1.46 -10.80 -2.60
C VAL A 219 1.51 -11.86 -3.68
N GLY A 220 2.72 -12.33 -4.01
CA GLY A 220 2.95 -13.37 -5.00
C GLY A 220 3.84 -14.48 -4.47
N ILE A 221 3.90 -15.60 -5.19
CA ILE A 221 4.79 -16.72 -4.91
C ILE A 221 5.68 -16.99 -6.12
N VAL A 222 6.96 -17.26 -5.91
CA VAL A 222 7.93 -17.50 -6.98
C VAL A 222 8.88 -18.63 -6.62
N ARG A 223 9.20 -19.49 -7.55
CA ARG A 223 10.35 -20.41 -7.36
C ARG A 223 11.64 -19.61 -7.38
N LYS A 224 12.56 -19.85 -6.44
CA LYS A 224 13.82 -19.10 -6.36
C LYS A 224 14.62 -19.11 -7.67
N ARG A 225 14.56 -20.21 -8.45
CA ARG A 225 15.20 -20.30 -9.77
C ARG A 225 14.56 -19.41 -10.85
N ASP A 226 13.26 -19.07 -10.69
CA ASP A 226 12.47 -18.28 -11.62
C ASP A 226 12.40 -16.80 -11.21
N LEU A 227 13.04 -16.44 -10.08
CA LEU A 227 13.15 -15.06 -9.63
C LEU A 227 13.89 -14.22 -10.68
N ARG A 228 13.28 -13.08 -11.07
CA ARG A 228 13.85 -12.13 -12.04
C ARG A 228 14.26 -10.84 -11.36
N ARG A 229 15.16 -10.14 -12.03
CA ARG A 229 15.58 -8.79 -11.67
C ARG A 229 15.04 -7.81 -12.71
N ASN A 230 14.85 -6.59 -12.32
CA ASN A 230 14.41 -5.49 -13.19
C ASN A 230 15.63 -4.92 -13.95
N ALA A 231 16.37 -5.79 -14.62
CA ALA A 231 17.61 -5.46 -15.30
C ALA A 231 17.72 -6.24 -16.61
N VAL A 232 18.39 -5.66 -17.59
CA VAL A 232 18.78 -6.40 -18.81
C VAL A 232 19.86 -7.42 -18.49
N GLY A 233 19.92 -8.52 -19.24
CA GLY A 233 20.90 -9.57 -19.03
C GLY A 233 22.28 -9.24 -19.60
N GLY A 234 22.33 -8.43 -20.66
CA GLY A 234 23.57 -8.00 -21.29
C GLY A 234 23.40 -7.43 -22.69
N VAL A 235 24.53 -7.01 -23.26
CA VAL A 235 24.58 -6.47 -24.62
C VAL A 235 24.08 -7.51 -25.63
N GLY A 236 23.19 -7.07 -26.52
CA GLY A 236 22.57 -7.91 -27.55
C GLY A 236 21.17 -8.40 -27.20
N ASP A 237 20.75 -8.29 -25.93
CA ASP A 237 19.36 -8.56 -25.56
C ASP A 237 18.41 -7.66 -26.36
N ARG A 238 17.26 -8.21 -26.75
CA ARG A 238 16.16 -7.46 -27.38
C ARG A 238 15.21 -6.95 -26.33
N LEU A 239 14.75 -5.71 -26.51
CA LEU A 239 13.71 -5.10 -25.70
C LEU A 239 12.36 -5.37 -26.36
N ILE A 240 11.52 -6.17 -25.69
CA ILE A 240 10.18 -6.56 -26.19
C ILE A 240 9.13 -5.88 -25.30
N LEU A 241 8.32 -5.03 -25.91
CA LEU A 241 7.13 -4.47 -25.30
C LEU A 241 5.97 -5.43 -25.52
N CYS A 242 5.29 -5.85 -24.45
CA CYS A 242 4.16 -6.76 -24.53
C CYS A 242 2.96 -6.26 -23.73
N GLY A 243 1.76 -6.70 -24.13
CA GLY A 243 0.49 -6.35 -23.51
C GLY A 243 -0.29 -5.28 -24.28
N GLY A 244 -0.89 -4.34 -23.56
CA GLY A 244 -1.73 -3.29 -24.11
C GLY A 244 -1.00 -2.33 -25.06
N ARG A 245 -1.75 -1.68 -25.94
CA ARG A 245 -1.22 -0.67 -26.86
C ARG A 245 -1.06 0.67 -26.17
N THR A 246 -0.19 1.51 -26.70
CA THR A 246 0.14 2.85 -26.19
C THR A 246 -0.81 3.92 -26.73
N GLY A 247 -1.39 4.73 -25.87
CA GLY A 247 -2.26 5.87 -26.19
C GLY A 247 -1.86 7.11 -25.39
N ARG A 248 -2.75 8.11 -25.32
CA ARG A 248 -2.56 9.34 -24.54
C ARG A 248 -2.96 9.21 -23.07
N ASP A 249 -3.48 8.07 -22.66
CA ASP A 249 -3.88 7.80 -21.29
C ASP A 249 -2.66 7.80 -20.35
N GLY A 250 -2.78 8.49 -19.21
CA GLY A 250 -1.75 8.57 -18.20
C GLY A 250 -0.57 9.49 -18.50
N ILE A 251 -0.61 10.29 -19.59
CA ILE A 251 0.43 11.30 -19.84
C ILE A 251 0.47 12.28 -18.67
N HIS A 252 1.66 12.52 -18.11
CA HIS A 252 1.89 13.34 -16.92
C HIS A 252 1.25 12.78 -15.62
N GLY A 253 0.95 11.47 -15.54
CA GLY A 253 0.38 10.85 -14.34
C GLY A 253 1.26 11.02 -13.10
N VAL A 254 2.57 10.80 -13.20
CA VAL A 254 3.50 10.97 -12.06
C VAL A 254 3.69 12.42 -11.65
N THR A 255 3.63 13.38 -12.58
CA THR A 255 3.68 14.81 -12.25
C THR A 255 2.40 15.28 -11.58
N PHE A 256 1.25 14.78 -12.03
CA PHE A 256 -0.04 14.98 -11.36
C PHE A 256 -0.06 14.39 -9.94
N ALA A 257 0.46 13.17 -9.74
CA ALA A 257 0.58 12.55 -8.43
C ALA A 257 1.55 13.29 -7.48
N SER A 258 2.37 14.21 -8.00
CA SER A 258 3.34 15.04 -7.27
C SER A 258 2.87 16.49 -7.08
N ALA A 259 1.56 16.76 -7.19
CA ALA A 259 0.95 18.08 -7.00
C ALA A 259 -0.24 18.03 -6.04
N GLU A 260 -0.53 19.14 -5.35
CA GLU A 260 -1.73 19.26 -4.50
C GLU A 260 -3.01 19.27 -5.35
N LEU A 261 -4.07 18.61 -4.85
CA LEU A 261 -5.38 18.63 -5.51
C LEU A 261 -6.06 20.00 -5.39
N SER A 262 -6.58 20.51 -6.50
CA SER A 262 -7.30 21.78 -6.62
C SER A 262 -8.75 21.57 -7.06
N ALA A 263 -9.55 22.64 -7.00
CA ALA A 263 -10.93 22.61 -7.53
C ALA A 263 -11.00 22.37 -9.06
N ARG A 264 -9.90 22.54 -9.79
CA ARG A 264 -9.79 22.36 -11.24
C ARG A 264 -9.10 21.06 -11.64
N SER A 265 -8.59 20.30 -10.68
CA SER A 265 -7.82 19.08 -10.99
C SER A 265 -8.58 18.07 -11.85
N GLU A 266 -9.92 17.98 -11.71
CA GLU A 266 -10.74 17.10 -12.56
C GLU A 266 -10.70 17.53 -14.04
N ASP A 267 -10.82 18.84 -14.32
CA ASP A 267 -10.83 19.37 -15.70
C ASP A 267 -9.42 19.36 -16.32
N GLU A 268 -8.41 19.67 -15.52
CA GLU A 268 -7.02 19.84 -15.98
C GLU A 268 -6.26 18.52 -16.08
N SER A 269 -6.58 17.52 -15.23
CA SER A 269 -5.79 16.29 -15.09
C SER A 269 -6.57 14.99 -15.35
N ARG A 270 -7.78 15.06 -15.90
CA ARG A 270 -8.57 13.84 -16.20
C ARG A 270 -7.86 12.92 -17.19
N GLY A 271 -7.09 13.46 -18.13
CA GLY A 271 -6.26 12.70 -19.08
C GLY A 271 -5.07 11.97 -18.42
N ALA A 272 -4.64 12.40 -17.24
CA ALA A 272 -3.59 11.76 -16.48
C ALA A 272 -4.07 10.49 -15.72
N VAL A 273 -5.38 10.25 -15.64
CA VAL A 273 -5.93 9.02 -15.07
C VAL A 273 -5.82 7.90 -16.09
N GLN A 274 -5.11 6.84 -15.71
CA GLN A 274 -4.96 5.65 -16.53
C GLN A 274 -6.25 4.80 -16.50
N LEU A 275 -6.45 3.98 -17.53
CA LEU A 275 -7.57 3.05 -17.64
C LEU A 275 -7.08 1.61 -17.45
N GLY A 276 -7.48 0.98 -16.35
CA GLY A 276 -7.18 -0.42 -16.08
C GLY A 276 -8.01 -1.38 -16.94
N ASP A 277 -7.36 -2.35 -17.57
CA ASP A 277 -8.00 -3.37 -18.43
C ASP A 277 -7.67 -4.79 -17.94
N PRO A 278 -8.52 -5.38 -17.08
CA PRO A 278 -8.29 -6.71 -16.55
C PRO A 278 -8.40 -7.83 -17.62
N ILE A 279 -9.05 -7.57 -18.76
CA ILE A 279 -9.16 -8.55 -19.84
C ILE A 279 -7.81 -8.76 -20.52
N THR A 280 -7.09 -7.67 -20.78
CA THR A 280 -5.70 -7.74 -21.28
C THR A 280 -4.73 -8.24 -20.20
N LYS A 281 -4.97 -7.90 -18.91
CA LYS A 281 -4.08 -8.27 -17.81
C LYS A 281 -4.03 -9.78 -17.56
N GLU A 282 -5.13 -10.46 -17.57
CA GLU A 282 -5.19 -11.87 -17.20
C GLU A 282 -4.32 -12.75 -18.11
N PRO A 283 -4.45 -12.73 -19.46
CA PRO A 283 -3.57 -13.49 -20.33
C PRO A 283 -2.11 -13.00 -20.30
N LEU A 284 -1.88 -11.69 -20.08
CA LEU A 284 -0.52 -11.14 -19.90
C LEU A 284 0.20 -11.76 -18.69
N ILE A 285 -0.49 -12.00 -17.58
CA ILE A 285 0.07 -12.69 -16.41
C ILE A 285 0.59 -14.07 -16.82
N HIS A 286 -0.23 -14.84 -17.51
CA HIS A 286 0.11 -16.20 -17.92
C HIS A 286 1.25 -16.23 -18.92
N ALA A 287 1.21 -15.39 -19.96
CA ALA A 287 2.28 -15.28 -20.95
C ALA A 287 3.64 -14.94 -20.32
N CYS A 288 3.68 -13.94 -19.43
CA CYS A 288 4.90 -13.53 -18.73
C CYS A 288 5.46 -14.65 -17.83
N LEU A 289 4.60 -15.32 -17.05
CA LEU A 289 5.03 -16.43 -16.20
C LEU A 289 5.53 -17.63 -17.00
N GLU A 290 4.90 -17.93 -18.16
CA GLU A 290 5.32 -19.03 -19.01
C GLU A 290 6.70 -18.79 -19.63
N VAL A 291 6.93 -17.64 -20.28
CA VAL A 291 8.25 -17.32 -20.85
C VAL A 291 9.34 -17.26 -19.77
N ASN A 292 8.97 -16.84 -18.57
CA ASN A 292 9.86 -16.81 -17.41
C ASN A 292 10.24 -18.22 -16.96
N SER A 293 9.26 -19.11 -16.77
CA SER A 293 9.48 -20.49 -16.33
C SER A 293 10.28 -21.33 -17.33
N LEU A 294 10.16 -20.99 -18.62
CA LEU A 294 10.93 -21.59 -19.70
C LEU A 294 12.39 -21.04 -19.79
N GLY A 295 12.72 -20.03 -18.98
CA GLY A 295 14.07 -19.42 -18.97
C GLY A 295 14.37 -18.59 -20.23
N LEU A 296 13.34 -18.08 -20.91
CA LEU A 296 13.50 -17.37 -22.20
C LEU A 296 13.86 -15.90 -22.02
N VAL A 297 13.59 -15.31 -20.85
CA VAL A 297 13.80 -13.89 -20.54
C VAL A 297 14.97 -13.71 -19.57
N SER A 298 15.77 -12.66 -19.77
CA SER A 298 16.86 -12.27 -18.88
C SER A 298 16.39 -11.28 -17.79
N GLY A 299 15.38 -10.45 -18.08
CA GLY A 299 14.79 -9.49 -17.16
C GLY A 299 13.36 -9.13 -17.54
N MET A 300 12.58 -8.67 -16.57
CA MET A 300 11.22 -8.16 -16.74
C MET A 300 11.04 -6.91 -15.90
N LYS A 301 10.27 -5.95 -16.43
CA LYS A 301 9.87 -4.77 -15.68
C LYS A 301 8.48 -4.32 -16.16
N ASP A 302 7.68 -3.83 -15.24
CA ASP A 302 6.37 -3.26 -15.55
C ASP A 302 6.51 -1.83 -16.10
N LEU A 303 5.53 -1.40 -16.87
CA LEU A 303 5.38 0.00 -17.28
C LEU A 303 4.37 0.67 -16.35
N GLY A 304 4.89 1.27 -15.30
CA GLY A 304 4.14 2.12 -14.37
C GLY A 304 4.32 3.60 -14.70
N GLY A 305 4.62 4.40 -13.69
CA GLY A 305 4.85 5.83 -13.82
C GLY A 305 5.97 6.19 -14.78
N GLY A 306 5.73 7.22 -15.61
CA GLY A 306 6.65 7.66 -16.65
C GLY A 306 6.79 6.73 -17.87
N GLY A 307 6.05 5.63 -17.92
CA GLY A 307 5.98 4.74 -19.07
C GLY A 307 7.33 4.21 -19.55
N LEU A 308 7.57 4.20 -20.86
CA LEU A 308 8.83 3.73 -21.45
C LEU A 308 10.04 4.56 -21.01
N SER A 309 9.85 5.86 -20.69
CA SER A 309 10.94 6.77 -20.35
C SER A 309 11.69 6.38 -19.07
N CYS A 310 11.01 5.83 -18.09
CA CYS A 310 11.62 5.33 -16.87
C CYS A 310 12.11 3.90 -17.04
N VAL A 311 11.27 3.00 -17.58
CA VAL A 311 11.52 1.56 -17.62
C VAL A 311 12.76 1.20 -18.41
N VAL A 312 12.93 1.72 -19.63
CA VAL A 312 14.07 1.39 -20.49
C VAL A 312 15.39 1.84 -19.86
N GLY A 313 15.41 3.07 -19.33
CA GLY A 313 16.59 3.62 -18.67
C GLY A 313 16.99 2.84 -17.41
N GLU A 314 16.02 2.52 -16.56
CA GLU A 314 16.24 1.78 -15.31
C GLU A 314 16.76 0.36 -15.56
N MET A 315 16.14 -0.37 -16.50
CA MET A 315 16.56 -1.73 -16.84
C MET A 315 17.99 -1.75 -17.42
N ALA A 316 18.30 -0.81 -18.31
CA ALA A 316 19.61 -0.70 -18.95
C ALA A 316 20.69 -0.35 -17.92
N LEU A 317 20.47 0.67 -17.08
CA LEU A 317 21.40 1.06 -16.03
C LEU A 317 21.63 -0.04 -15.01
N ALA A 318 20.56 -0.73 -14.57
CA ALA A 318 20.68 -1.86 -13.64
C ALA A 318 21.48 -3.03 -14.21
N GLY A 319 21.48 -3.22 -15.54
CA GLY A 319 22.29 -4.17 -16.26
C GLY A 319 23.70 -3.68 -16.62
N GLY A 320 24.04 -2.41 -16.31
CA GLY A 320 25.33 -1.80 -16.66
C GLY A 320 25.53 -1.59 -18.17
N CYS A 321 24.46 -1.36 -18.91
CA CYS A 321 24.43 -1.25 -20.37
C CYS A 321 23.69 0.00 -20.80
N GLY A 322 23.79 0.35 -22.10
CA GLY A 322 22.93 1.31 -22.78
C GLY A 322 21.77 0.63 -23.51
N ALA A 323 20.86 1.45 -24.06
CA ALA A 323 19.72 0.95 -24.84
C ALA A 323 19.49 1.82 -26.09
N GLU A 324 19.08 1.16 -27.18
CA GLU A 324 18.61 1.79 -28.42
C GLU A 324 17.17 1.35 -28.67
N VAL A 325 16.27 2.31 -28.85
CA VAL A 325 14.85 2.05 -29.08
C VAL A 325 14.39 2.71 -30.39
N ASP A 326 13.73 1.92 -31.23
CA ASP A 326 12.97 2.41 -32.38
C ASP A 326 11.53 2.62 -31.95
N LEU A 327 11.24 3.85 -31.52
CA LEU A 327 9.95 4.20 -30.93
C LEU A 327 8.78 4.10 -31.92
N HIS A 328 9.06 4.16 -33.24
CA HIS A 328 8.05 3.96 -34.29
C HIS A 328 7.46 2.53 -34.28
N ARG A 329 8.15 1.56 -33.72
CA ARG A 329 7.70 0.16 -33.60
C ARG A 329 6.73 -0.09 -32.45
N VAL A 330 6.55 0.89 -31.56
CA VAL A 330 5.62 0.77 -30.43
C VAL A 330 4.18 0.64 -30.96
N PRO A 331 3.41 -0.39 -30.55
CA PRO A 331 2.01 -0.53 -30.95
C PRO A 331 1.16 0.60 -30.35
N LEU A 332 0.40 1.30 -31.19
CA LEU A 332 -0.38 2.47 -30.81
C LEU A 332 -1.89 2.15 -30.80
N LYS A 333 -2.62 2.77 -29.85
CA LYS A 333 -4.10 2.76 -29.80
C LYS A 333 -4.72 3.67 -30.87
N GLU A 334 -4.00 4.76 -31.21
CA GLU A 334 -4.47 5.83 -32.10
C GLU A 334 -3.33 6.38 -32.93
N SER A 335 -3.65 7.02 -34.06
CA SER A 335 -2.67 7.70 -34.91
C SER A 335 -2.42 9.14 -34.43
N GLY A 336 -1.28 9.70 -34.84
CA GLY A 336 -0.97 11.12 -34.63
C GLY A 336 -0.37 11.45 -33.26
N LEU A 337 0.12 10.45 -32.51
CA LEU A 337 0.93 10.72 -31.33
C LEU A 337 2.29 11.25 -31.72
N ALA A 338 2.76 12.25 -30.97
CA ALA A 338 4.14 12.75 -31.03
C ALA A 338 5.10 11.75 -30.35
N PRO A 339 6.40 11.74 -30.70
CA PRO A 339 7.38 10.86 -30.07
C PRO A 339 7.40 10.95 -28.56
N TRP A 340 7.32 12.16 -27.98
CA TRP A 340 7.29 12.34 -26.53
C TRP A 340 6.03 11.75 -25.90
N GLU A 341 4.84 11.88 -26.53
CA GLU A 341 3.60 11.29 -26.03
C GLU A 341 3.70 9.78 -25.93
N VAL A 342 4.29 9.11 -26.94
CA VAL A 342 4.50 7.65 -26.92
C VAL A 342 5.48 7.24 -25.82
N TRP A 343 6.52 8.06 -25.62
CA TRP A 343 7.60 7.73 -24.70
C TRP A 343 7.22 7.85 -23.23
N VAL A 344 6.43 8.89 -22.86
CA VAL A 344 6.02 9.14 -21.47
C VAL A 344 4.61 8.62 -21.14
N SER A 345 3.89 8.07 -22.11
CA SER A 345 2.56 7.50 -21.87
C SER A 345 2.59 6.42 -20.79
N GLU A 346 1.64 6.46 -19.88
CA GLU A 346 1.44 5.47 -18.82
C GLU A 346 0.26 4.53 -19.14
N SER A 347 -0.04 4.29 -20.43
CA SER A 347 -1.03 3.29 -20.82
C SER A 347 -0.80 1.97 -20.11
N GLN A 348 -1.85 1.44 -19.54
CA GLN A 348 -1.78 0.31 -18.62
C GLN A 348 -1.60 -1.03 -19.34
N GLU A 349 -1.37 -2.08 -18.57
CA GLU A 349 -1.25 -3.48 -18.99
C GLU A 349 -0.08 -3.75 -19.94
N ARG A 350 1.03 -3.01 -19.74
CA ARG A 350 2.26 -3.21 -20.53
C ARG A 350 3.40 -3.71 -19.67
N MET A 351 4.21 -4.61 -20.21
CA MET A 351 5.43 -5.11 -19.61
C MET A 351 6.59 -4.97 -20.60
N MET A 352 7.79 -4.71 -20.08
CA MET A 352 9.05 -4.73 -20.83
C MET A 352 9.81 -6.02 -20.50
N LEU A 353 10.20 -6.75 -21.52
CA LEU A 353 11.04 -7.94 -21.40
C LEU A 353 12.41 -7.67 -22.02
N ALA A 354 13.47 -8.05 -21.33
CA ALA A 354 14.79 -8.19 -21.91
C ALA A 354 14.97 -9.66 -22.30
N VAL A 355 15.27 -9.91 -23.58
CA VAL A 355 15.24 -11.26 -24.17
C VAL A 355 16.52 -11.49 -24.97
N PRO A 356 17.32 -12.54 -24.64
CA PRO A 356 18.45 -12.95 -25.48
C PRO A 356 18.01 -13.18 -26.94
N GLU A 357 18.80 -12.71 -27.91
CA GLU A 357 18.47 -12.74 -29.34
C GLU A 357 17.93 -14.11 -29.80
N GLY A 358 18.57 -15.21 -29.37
CA GLY A 358 18.18 -16.57 -29.76
C GLY A 358 16.83 -17.05 -29.22
N ASN A 359 16.22 -16.31 -28.29
CA ASN A 359 14.96 -16.67 -27.64
C ASN A 359 13.77 -15.83 -28.18
N VAL A 360 14.03 -14.78 -28.99
CA VAL A 360 13.03 -13.79 -29.41
C VAL A 360 11.83 -14.44 -30.10
N GLU A 361 12.06 -15.30 -31.11
CA GLU A 361 11.01 -15.95 -31.88
C GLU A 361 10.08 -16.75 -30.96
N ARG A 362 10.66 -17.54 -30.05
CA ARG A 362 9.93 -18.37 -29.11
C ARG A 362 9.13 -17.55 -28.09
N VAL A 363 9.65 -16.40 -27.65
CA VAL A 363 8.89 -15.46 -26.80
C VAL A 363 7.68 -14.92 -27.55
N LEU A 364 7.87 -14.42 -28.78
CA LEU A 364 6.78 -13.91 -29.60
C LEU A 364 5.69 -14.96 -29.87
N GLU A 365 6.07 -16.19 -30.18
CA GLU A 365 5.15 -17.32 -30.34
C GLU A 365 4.36 -17.60 -29.06
N THR A 366 5.01 -17.59 -27.87
CA THR A 366 4.32 -17.81 -26.62
C THR A 366 3.28 -16.73 -26.36
N PHE A 367 3.64 -15.45 -26.57
CA PHE A 367 2.67 -14.35 -26.41
C PHE A 367 1.50 -14.45 -27.41
N ALA A 368 1.77 -14.85 -28.65
CA ALA A 368 0.72 -15.07 -29.65
C ALA A 368 -0.24 -16.20 -29.25
N MET A 369 0.24 -17.27 -28.59
CA MET A 369 -0.65 -18.33 -28.07
C MET A 369 -1.61 -17.84 -26.99
N TRP A 370 -1.22 -16.82 -26.22
CA TRP A 370 -2.06 -16.16 -25.21
C TRP A 370 -2.90 -15.01 -25.76
N ASP A 371 -2.87 -14.75 -27.07
CA ASP A 371 -3.53 -13.61 -27.73
C ASP A 371 -3.11 -12.25 -27.12
N VAL A 372 -1.83 -12.11 -26.79
CA VAL A 372 -1.22 -10.90 -26.24
C VAL A 372 -0.23 -10.31 -27.23
N ASP A 373 -0.40 -9.02 -27.56
CA ASP A 373 0.55 -8.30 -28.41
C ASP A 373 1.96 -8.30 -27.79
N ALA A 374 2.99 -8.61 -28.60
CA ALA A 374 4.40 -8.50 -28.21
C ALA A 374 5.24 -8.01 -29.40
N THR A 375 6.04 -6.98 -29.19
CA THR A 375 6.79 -6.32 -30.26
C THR A 375 8.22 -6.00 -29.83
N VAL A 376 9.20 -6.36 -30.65
CA VAL A 376 10.60 -5.93 -30.47
C VAL A 376 10.70 -4.45 -30.81
N ILE A 377 10.96 -3.62 -29.82
CA ILE A 377 11.06 -2.16 -29.99
C ILE A 377 12.49 -1.65 -29.88
N GLY A 378 13.45 -2.46 -29.44
CA GLY A 378 14.82 -2.00 -29.24
C GLY A 378 15.80 -3.12 -28.93
N ARG A 379 17.00 -2.70 -28.57
CA ARG A 379 18.10 -3.61 -28.19
C ARG A 379 19.00 -3.00 -27.12
N VAL A 380 19.65 -3.85 -26.38
CA VAL A 380 20.69 -3.49 -25.39
C VAL A 380 22.02 -3.33 -26.10
N VAL A 381 22.70 -2.22 -25.82
CA VAL A 381 23.97 -1.84 -26.45
C VAL A 381 25.06 -1.57 -25.41
N PRO A 382 26.34 -1.58 -25.79
CA PRO A 382 27.41 -1.14 -24.90
C PRO A 382 27.29 0.35 -24.56
N GLY A 383 27.78 0.75 -23.39
CA GLY A 383 27.79 2.15 -22.94
C GLY A 383 26.75 2.45 -21.87
N ASN A 384 26.53 3.74 -21.62
CA ASN A 384 25.66 4.26 -20.55
C ASN A 384 24.69 5.30 -21.07
N HIS A 385 24.18 5.11 -22.31
CA HIS A 385 23.24 6.02 -22.94
C HIS A 385 21.95 5.30 -23.32
N VAL A 386 20.84 6.01 -23.23
CA VAL A 386 19.59 5.64 -23.89
C VAL A 386 19.42 6.53 -25.12
N THR A 387 19.17 5.90 -26.28
CA THR A 387 18.93 6.60 -27.54
C THR A 387 17.62 6.17 -28.16
N LEU A 388 16.85 7.14 -28.67
CA LEU A 388 15.58 6.89 -29.35
C LEU A 388 15.65 7.37 -30.79
N GLU A 389 15.09 6.55 -31.67
CA GLU A 389 14.81 6.93 -33.05
C GLU A 389 13.31 6.88 -33.34
N TRP A 390 12.86 7.84 -34.16
CA TRP A 390 11.52 7.88 -34.72
C TRP A 390 11.61 8.11 -36.21
N LEU A 391 11.16 7.15 -37.02
CA LEU A 391 11.28 7.17 -38.47
C LEU A 391 12.72 7.46 -38.96
N GLY A 392 13.72 6.88 -38.29
CA GLY A 392 15.14 7.05 -38.62
C GLY A 392 15.75 8.40 -38.19
N VAL A 393 15.01 9.22 -37.47
CA VAL A 393 15.52 10.45 -36.86
C VAL A 393 15.76 10.26 -35.37
N ARG A 394 16.94 10.60 -34.88
CA ARG A 394 17.26 10.59 -33.45
C ARG A 394 16.50 11.70 -32.74
N VAL A 395 15.66 11.33 -31.78
CA VAL A 395 14.81 12.23 -31.02
C VAL A 395 15.25 12.37 -29.55
N LEU A 396 16.09 11.42 -29.04
CA LEU A 396 16.66 11.50 -27.69
C LEU A 396 18.03 10.81 -27.67
N ASP A 397 18.97 11.39 -26.91
CA ASP A 397 20.27 10.83 -26.57
C ASP A 397 20.67 11.33 -25.18
N LEU A 398 20.46 10.52 -24.15
CA LEU A 398 20.69 10.89 -22.75
C LEU A 398 21.62 9.87 -22.06
N ASP A 399 22.51 10.42 -21.26
CA ASP A 399 23.29 9.65 -20.28
C ASP A 399 22.36 9.10 -19.20
N LEU A 400 22.45 7.79 -18.90
CA LEU A 400 21.59 7.10 -17.97
C LEU A 400 21.82 7.52 -16.53
N ASP A 401 23.04 7.86 -16.14
CA ASP A 401 23.32 8.36 -14.80
C ASP A 401 22.69 9.74 -14.57
N PHE A 402 22.73 10.61 -15.58
CA PHE A 402 22.06 11.89 -15.50
C PHE A 402 20.54 11.74 -15.45
N LEU A 403 19.97 10.89 -16.28
CA LEU A 403 18.53 10.66 -16.35
C LEU A 403 17.97 10.05 -15.05
N THR A 404 18.59 8.97 -14.55
CA THR A 404 18.02 8.16 -13.47
C THR A 404 18.46 8.59 -12.06
N LYS A 405 19.64 9.24 -11.92
CA LYS A 405 20.09 9.81 -10.65
C LYS A 405 19.52 11.22 -10.47
N GLY A 406 18.22 11.29 -10.24
CA GLY A 406 17.51 12.55 -9.99
C GLY A 406 18.04 13.33 -8.79
N PRO A 407 17.52 14.53 -8.52
CA PRO A 407 17.91 15.32 -7.35
C PRO A 407 17.52 14.62 -6.06
N GLU A 408 18.35 14.75 -5.02
CA GLU A 408 18.03 14.36 -3.65
C GLU A 408 18.06 15.62 -2.77
N TYR A 409 16.97 15.90 -2.05
CA TYR A 409 16.86 17.08 -1.20
C TYR A 409 16.94 16.72 0.28
N CYS A 410 17.80 17.45 1.00
CA CYS A 410 17.75 17.50 2.45
C CYS A 410 16.95 18.75 2.87
N ARG A 411 15.62 18.63 2.87
CA ARG A 411 14.73 19.74 3.21
C ARG A 411 14.66 19.94 4.74
N PRO A 412 14.41 21.18 5.22
CA PRO A 412 14.16 21.44 6.63
C PRO A 412 12.94 20.64 7.12
N CYS A 413 13.02 20.04 8.28
CA CYS A 413 11.88 19.38 8.92
C CYS A 413 11.69 19.90 10.34
N LYS A 414 10.42 20.08 10.73
CA LYS A 414 10.01 20.53 12.06
C LYS A 414 9.33 19.39 12.80
N MET A 415 9.97 18.90 13.84
CA MET A 415 9.50 17.78 14.65
C MET A 415 8.53 18.28 15.71
N GLU A 416 7.26 17.96 15.61
CA GLU A 416 6.22 18.32 16.56
C GLU A 416 5.51 17.09 17.11
N VAL A 417 5.17 17.11 18.39
CA VAL A 417 4.34 16.08 19.05
C VAL A 417 3.11 16.78 19.59
N ARG A 418 2.01 16.70 18.81
CA ARG A 418 0.77 17.45 19.12
C ARG A 418 0.11 16.99 20.41
N SER A 419 0.20 15.72 20.78
CA SER A 419 -0.36 15.20 22.02
C SER A 419 0.24 15.87 23.27
N ARG A 420 1.52 16.29 23.22
CA ARG A 420 2.19 17.00 24.32
C ARG A 420 1.82 18.49 24.40
N GLN A 421 1.25 19.05 23.34
CA GLN A 421 0.85 20.46 23.27
C GLN A 421 -0.63 20.66 23.62
N THR A 422 -1.40 19.57 23.73
CA THR A 422 -2.85 19.60 23.98
C THR A 422 -3.14 19.05 25.37
N GLU A 423 -3.76 19.87 26.25
CA GLU A 423 -4.24 19.39 27.55
C GLU A 423 -5.27 18.27 27.39
N GLU A 424 -5.10 17.20 28.17
CA GLU A 424 -6.04 16.07 28.15
C GLU A 424 -7.39 16.49 28.74
N VAL A 425 -8.45 16.32 27.97
CA VAL A 425 -9.82 16.50 28.42
C VAL A 425 -10.58 15.20 28.18
N ALA A 426 -10.80 14.44 29.26
CA ALA A 426 -11.57 13.21 29.19
C ALA A 426 -13.04 13.51 28.88
N PRO A 427 -13.70 12.72 28.02
CA PRO A 427 -15.11 12.89 27.72
C PRO A 427 -15.99 12.53 28.92
N LYS A 428 -17.16 13.15 29.03
CA LYS A 428 -18.20 12.69 29.93
C LYS A 428 -18.90 11.49 29.29
N LEU A 429 -18.60 10.30 29.78
CA LEU A 429 -19.16 9.07 29.23
C LEU A 429 -20.58 8.82 29.76
N PRO A 430 -21.49 8.33 28.89
CA PRO A 430 -22.75 7.72 29.34
C PRO A 430 -22.45 6.35 30.02
N ASP A 431 -23.50 5.57 30.27
CA ASP A 431 -23.34 4.22 30.83
C ASP A 431 -22.54 3.29 29.87
N LEU A 432 -21.93 2.24 30.44
CA LEU A 432 -21.08 1.27 29.70
C LEU A 432 -21.80 0.64 28.49
N ARG A 433 -23.10 0.40 28.58
CA ARG A 433 -23.87 -0.17 27.47
C ARG A 433 -23.92 0.79 26.29
N THR A 434 -24.24 2.06 26.55
CA THR A 434 -24.33 3.11 25.55
C THR A 434 -22.97 3.35 24.90
N VAL A 435 -21.88 3.38 25.69
CA VAL A 435 -20.52 3.53 25.17
C VAL A 435 -20.16 2.35 24.25
N THR A 436 -20.33 1.11 24.71
CA THR A 436 -19.96 -0.08 23.92
C THR A 436 -20.75 -0.18 22.63
N LEU A 437 -22.08 0.02 22.66
CA LEU A 437 -22.91 0.01 21.44
C LEU A 437 -22.58 1.18 20.51
N GLY A 438 -22.22 2.35 21.07
CA GLY A 438 -21.82 3.53 20.30
C GLY A 438 -20.50 3.30 19.54
N LEU A 439 -19.52 2.65 20.17
CA LEU A 439 -18.26 2.25 19.53
C LEU A 439 -18.47 1.15 18.48
N LEU A 440 -19.23 0.09 18.78
CA LEU A 440 -19.59 -0.94 17.80
C LEU A 440 -20.28 -0.38 16.55
N ALA A 441 -21.03 0.72 16.71
CA ALA A 441 -21.71 1.40 15.61
C ALA A 441 -20.84 2.50 14.95
N ASP A 442 -19.61 2.74 15.40
CA ASP A 442 -18.70 3.67 14.75
C ASP A 442 -18.30 3.13 13.36
N PRO A 443 -18.36 3.93 12.28
CA PRO A 443 -17.99 3.46 10.94
C PRO A 443 -16.57 2.86 10.85
N ASN A 444 -15.64 3.32 11.70
CA ASN A 444 -14.28 2.80 11.74
C ASN A 444 -14.17 1.42 12.40
N ILE A 445 -15.11 1.07 13.31
CA ILE A 445 -15.14 -0.21 14.03
C ILE A 445 -16.17 -1.16 13.42
N ALA A 446 -17.31 -0.65 12.95
CA ALA A 446 -18.39 -1.46 12.39
C ALA A 446 -17.95 -2.40 11.28
N SER A 447 -18.69 -3.49 11.09
CA SER A 447 -18.43 -4.51 10.08
C SER A 447 -18.16 -3.93 8.69
N LYS A 448 -17.10 -4.40 8.06
CA LYS A 448 -16.74 -4.07 6.67
C LYS A 448 -17.34 -5.06 5.66
N GLU A 449 -18.31 -5.87 6.07
CA GLU A 449 -18.94 -6.91 5.25
C GLU A 449 -19.51 -6.36 3.94
N TRP A 450 -20.01 -5.10 3.94
CA TRP A 450 -20.47 -4.41 2.74
C TRP A 450 -19.35 -4.30 1.67
N VAL A 451 -18.08 -4.21 2.05
CA VAL A 451 -16.93 -4.15 1.14
C VAL A 451 -16.48 -5.55 0.76
N PHE A 452 -16.01 -6.36 1.71
CA PHE A 452 -15.32 -7.62 1.39
C PHE A 452 -16.24 -8.67 0.76
N ARG A 453 -17.58 -8.57 0.89
CA ARG A 453 -18.51 -9.43 0.17
C ARG A 453 -18.62 -9.12 -1.32
N MET A 454 -18.15 -7.99 -1.77
CA MET A 454 -18.06 -7.66 -3.20
C MET A 454 -16.85 -8.32 -3.86
N TYR A 455 -15.82 -8.64 -3.09
CA TYR A 455 -14.58 -9.24 -3.56
C TYR A 455 -14.67 -10.77 -3.55
N ASP A 456 -14.10 -11.39 -4.58
CA ASP A 456 -13.91 -12.84 -4.60
C ASP A 456 -12.66 -13.20 -3.80
N HIS A 457 -12.81 -13.25 -2.47
CA HIS A 457 -11.72 -13.54 -1.55
C HIS A 457 -11.45 -15.05 -1.38
N GLU A 458 -12.14 -15.91 -2.14
CA GLU A 458 -12.01 -17.36 -2.10
C GLU A 458 -11.53 -17.98 -3.42
N VAL A 459 -11.40 -17.19 -4.49
CA VAL A 459 -10.94 -17.67 -5.79
C VAL A 459 -9.58 -18.39 -5.66
N ARG A 460 -9.37 -19.42 -6.42
CA ARG A 460 -8.23 -20.38 -6.36
C ARG A 460 -8.23 -21.31 -5.15
N GLY A 461 -9.17 -21.18 -4.21
CA GLY A 461 -9.32 -22.10 -3.08
C GLY A 461 -8.18 -22.09 -2.06
N GLY A 462 -7.31 -21.07 -2.06
CA GLY A 462 -6.14 -20.96 -1.19
C GLY A 462 -6.38 -20.20 0.12
N THR A 463 -7.54 -19.53 0.28
CA THR A 463 -7.83 -18.72 1.47
C THR A 463 -8.30 -19.58 2.63
N VAL A 464 -7.47 -19.70 3.66
CA VAL A 464 -7.69 -20.54 4.86
C VAL A 464 -8.45 -19.76 5.93
N ILE A 465 -7.95 -18.58 6.34
CA ILE A 465 -8.69 -17.63 7.17
C ILE A 465 -9.16 -16.49 6.28
N LYS A 466 -10.46 -16.26 6.26
CA LYS A 466 -11.15 -15.26 5.45
C LYS A 466 -11.27 -13.93 6.21
N PRO A 467 -11.68 -12.82 5.55
CA PRO A 467 -11.90 -11.53 6.23
C PRO A 467 -12.90 -11.57 7.39
N ALA A 468 -13.79 -12.56 7.39
CA ALA A 468 -14.67 -12.87 8.53
C ALA A 468 -14.56 -14.34 8.89
N SER A 469 -14.49 -14.62 10.19
CA SER A 469 -14.42 -15.97 10.76
C SER A 469 -15.57 -16.25 11.73
N GLY A 470 -15.79 -17.53 12.05
CA GLY A 470 -16.82 -17.97 12.97
C GLY A 470 -18.03 -18.62 12.28
N ARG A 471 -19.23 -18.40 12.83
CA ARG A 471 -20.44 -19.06 12.32
C ARG A 471 -20.88 -18.52 10.96
N MET A 472 -21.23 -19.43 10.07
CA MET A 472 -21.77 -19.09 8.73
C MET A 472 -22.90 -18.06 8.83
N ASN A 473 -22.81 -16.98 8.02
CA ASN A 473 -23.73 -15.84 8.00
C ASN A 473 -23.80 -15.03 9.31
N ARG A 474 -22.89 -15.27 10.25
CA ARG A 474 -22.82 -14.58 11.56
C ARG A 474 -21.38 -14.36 12.01
N GLY A 475 -20.43 -14.35 11.09
CA GLY A 475 -19.03 -14.15 11.40
C GLY A 475 -18.75 -12.85 12.15
N GLY A 476 -17.64 -12.83 12.86
CA GLY A 476 -16.95 -11.65 13.38
C GLY A 476 -15.76 -11.31 12.50
N PRO A 477 -15.00 -10.24 12.80
CA PRO A 477 -13.81 -9.88 12.04
C PRO A 477 -12.71 -10.91 12.24
N SER A 478 -11.80 -11.02 11.29
CA SER A 478 -10.53 -11.73 11.42
C SER A 478 -9.39 -10.72 11.53
N ASP A 479 -8.40 -10.98 12.38
CA ASP A 479 -7.25 -10.10 12.59
C ASP A 479 -6.32 -10.11 11.39
N ALA A 480 -6.07 -11.28 10.84
CA ALA A 480 -5.31 -11.48 9.63
C ALA A 480 -6.00 -12.50 8.72
N THR A 481 -5.74 -12.40 7.43
CA THR A 481 -6.07 -13.46 6.49
C THR A 481 -4.91 -14.43 6.40
N VAL A 482 -5.21 -15.73 6.30
CA VAL A 482 -4.20 -16.76 6.01
C VAL A 482 -4.47 -17.37 4.65
N ILE A 483 -3.46 -17.40 3.81
CA ILE A 483 -3.49 -18.04 2.50
C ILE A 483 -2.51 -19.22 2.46
N ARG A 484 -2.88 -20.26 1.72
CA ARG A 484 -2.04 -21.39 1.35
C ARG A 484 -1.68 -21.26 -0.12
N PRO A 485 -0.53 -20.61 -0.46
CA PRO A 485 -0.20 -20.27 -1.84
C PRO A 485 0.14 -21.48 -2.72
N LEU A 486 0.58 -22.58 -2.10
CA LEU A 486 0.96 -23.82 -2.77
C LEU A 486 0.05 -24.98 -2.31
N PRO A 487 -0.75 -25.59 -3.21
CA PRO A 487 -1.72 -26.63 -2.83
C PRO A 487 -1.10 -27.90 -2.23
N ASP A 488 0.16 -28.18 -2.54
CA ASP A 488 0.91 -29.36 -2.09
C ASP A 488 1.65 -29.17 -0.76
N ARG A 489 1.52 -27.97 -0.13
CA ARG A 489 2.18 -27.64 1.13
C ARG A 489 1.19 -27.13 2.16
N GLU A 490 1.44 -27.43 3.44
CA GLU A 490 0.64 -26.89 4.54
C GLU A 490 1.18 -25.56 5.09
N ARG A 491 2.33 -25.12 4.59
CA ARG A 491 2.90 -23.81 4.92
C ARG A 491 2.11 -22.70 4.24
N GLY A 492 1.82 -21.63 4.97
CA GLY A 492 1.01 -20.51 4.51
C GLY A 492 1.61 -19.15 4.82
N LEU A 493 0.94 -18.11 4.33
CA LEU A 493 1.22 -16.70 4.60
C LEU A 493 0.06 -16.09 5.36
N ALA A 494 0.34 -15.42 6.47
CA ALA A 494 -0.60 -14.56 7.17
C ALA A 494 -0.41 -13.11 6.69
N LEU A 495 -1.49 -12.44 6.30
CA LEU A 495 -1.48 -11.08 5.76
C LEU A 495 -2.30 -10.18 6.68
N ALA A 496 -1.71 -9.08 7.14
CA ALA A 496 -2.38 -8.09 7.98
C ALA A 496 -1.99 -6.67 7.62
N VAL A 497 -2.92 -5.74 7.77
CA VAL A 497 -2.67 -4.30 7.67
C VAL A 497 -2.53 -3.73 9.08
N GLY A 498 -1.53 -2.85 9.28
CA GLY A 498 -1.38 -2.06 10.49
C GLY A 498 -1.32 -0.59 10.12
N VAL A 499 -2.23 0.22 10.68
CA VAL A 499 -2.26 1.67 10.50
C VAL A 499 -3.21 2.34 11.50
N ASN A 500 -2.74 3.36 12.18
CA ASN A 500 -3.61 4.21 12.98
C ASN A 500 -3.33 5.70 12.70
N PRO A 501 -4.08 6.34 11.78
CA PRO A 501 -3.86 7.73 11.40
C PRO A 501 -4.02 8.72 12.56
N TRP A 502 -4.89 8.42 13.51
CA TRP A 502 -5.16 9.29 14.64
C TRP A 502 -4.04 9.27 15.68
N PHE A 503 -3.40 8.11 15.88
CA PHE A 503 -2.17 8.04 16.69
C PHE A 503 -1.06 8.83 16.01
N CYS A 504 -0.87 8.65 14.70
CA CYS A 504 0.12 9.40 13.93
C CYS A 504 -0.15 10.91 13.94
N GLY A 505 -1.42 11.33 13.82
CA GLY A 505 -1.81 12.73 13.90
C GLY A 505 -1.53 13.38 15.28
N ALA A 506 -1.53 12.59 16.35
CA ALA A 506 -1.22 13.04 17.71
C ALA A 506 0.28 12.95 18.04
N ASP A 507 0.94 11.87 17.65
CA ASP A 507 2.37 11.60 17.81
C ASP A 507 2.83 10.68 16.68
N ALA A 508 3.47 11.24 15.66
CA ALA A 508 3.81 10.49 14.44
C ALA A 508 4.83 9.36 14.73
N TYR A 509 5.76 9.54 15.67
CA TYR A 509 6.72 8.51 16.04
C TYR A 509 6.03 7.31 16.71
N ARG A 510 5.19 7.56 17.72
CA ARG A 510 4.44 6.50 18.40
C ARG A 510 3.44 5.83 17.48
N GLY A 511 2.79 6.62 16.59
CA GLY A 511 1.88 6.10 15.57
C GLY A 511 2.56 5.20 14.55
N GLY A 512 3.78 5.56 14.10
CA GLY A 512 4.59 4.70 13.23
C GLY A 512 4.96 3.38 13.90
N MET A 513 5.37 3.40 15.18
CA MET A 513 5.60 2.17 15.96
C MET A 513 4.32 1.34 16.09
N ALA A 514 3.17 1.98 16.37
CA ALA A 514 1.90 1.31 16.54
C ALA A 514 1.44 0.60 15.26
N SER A 515 1.71 1.15 14.06
CA SER A 515 1.40 0.49 12.78
C SER A 515 2.13 -0.85 12.61
N ILE A 516 3.41 -0.92 13.01
CA ILE A 516 4.18 -2.18 13.01
C ILE A 516 3.67 -3.14 14.10
N ASP A 517 3.41 -2.64 15.33
CA ASP A 517 2.89 -3.46 16.43
C ASP A 517 1.54 -4.09 16.07
N GLU A 518 0.63 -3.32 15.47
CA GLU A 518 -0.69 -3.79 15.05
C GLU A 518 -0.59 -4.89 13.97
N ALA A 519 0.24 -4.69 12.93
CA ALA A 519 0.48 -5.72 11.94
C ALA A 519 1.04 -7.00 12.56
N CYS A 520 1.98 -6.89 13.52
CA CYS A 520 2.50 -8.03 14.27
C CYS A 520 1.42 -8.72 15.10
N ARG A 521 0.61 -7.96 15.87
CA ARG A 521 -0.46 -8.52 16.70
C ARG A 521 -1.45 -9.33 15.89
N ASN A 522 -1.88 -8.78 14.77
CA ASN A 522 -2.86 -9.40 13.86
C ASN A 522 -2.32 -10.71 13.28
N ILE A 523 -1.07 -10.72 12.83
CA ILE A 523 -0.40 -11.94 12.32
C ILE A 523 -0.29 -13.00 13.42
N ILE A 524 0.09 -12.61 14.63
CA ILE A 524 0.22 -13.52 15.77
C ILE A 524 -1.14 -14.09 16.18
N ALA A 525 -2.20 -13.28 16.16
CA ALA A 525 -3.54 -13.72 16.56
C ALA A 525 -4.04 -14.92 15.74
N VAL A 526 -3.56 -15.12 14.53
CA VAL A 526 -3.89 -16.27 13.67
C VAL A 526 -2.86 -17.41 13.72
N GLY A 527 -1.79 -17.26 14.49
CA GLY A 527 -0.71 -18.27 14.62
C GLY A 527 0.42 -18.09 13.59
N GLY A 528 0.48 -16.96 12.92
CA GLY A 528 1.58 -16.59 12.02
C GLY A 528 2.76 -15.93 12.77
N ARG A 529 3.98 -16.20 12.34
CA ARG A 529 5.17 -15.47 12.80
C ARG A 529 5.45 -14.32 11.84
N PRO A 530 5.40 -13.05 12.28
CA PRO A 530 5.80 -11.91 11.46
C PRO A 530 7.17 -12.13 10.81
N ASP A 531 7.30 -11.83 9.52
CA ASP A 531 8.50 -12.13 8.74
C ASP A 531 9.04 -10.89 7.99
N SER A 532 8.17 -10.10 7.40
CA SER A 532 8.53 -8.84 6.71
C SER A 532 7.35 -7.89 6.60
N PHE A 533 7.67 -6.65 6.19
CA PHE A 533 6.67 -5.61 5.93
C PHE A 533 6.91 -4.97 4.55
N THR A 534 5.87 -4.37 4.01
CA THR A 534 5.95 -3.34 2.96
C THR A 534 5.07 -2.17 3.38
N ASP A 535 5.48 -0.95 3.07
CA ASP A 535 4.79 0.26 3.51
C ASP A 535 4.27 1.11 2.36
N CYS A 536 3.20 1.86 2.63
CA CYS A 536 2.70 2.92 1.78
C CYS A 536 2.55 4.19 2.64
N LEU A 537 3.48 5.12 2.48
CA LEU A 537 3.64 6.29 3.32
C LEU A 537 2.88 7.48 2.74
N ASN A 538 1.66 7.74 3.25
CA ASN A 538 0.80 8.81 2.75
C ASN A 538 0.91 10.04 3.66
N PHE A 539 1.48 11.14 3.14
CA PHE A 539 1.73 12.37 3.87
C PHE A 539 1.42 13.61 3.02
N GLY A 540 1.39 14.77 3.66
CA GLY A 540 1.18 16.05 3.02
C GLY A 540 2.36 16.53 2.18
N ASN A 541 2.36 17.82 1.83
CA ASN A 541 3.38 18.44 0.99
C ASN A 541 4.76 18.47 1.70
N PRO A 542 5.81 17.79 1.15
CA PRO A 542 7.13 17.69 1.77
C PRO A 542 7.92 19.02 1.78
N GLU A 543 7.46 20.03 1.06
CA GLU A 543 8.05 21.37 1.08
C GLU A 543 7.67 22.15 2.34
N ARG A 544 6.67 21.67 3.09
CA ARG A 544 6.27 22.21 4.39
C ARG A 544 7.04 21.49 5.50
N PRO A 545 7.88 22.19 6.28
CA PRO A 545 8.73 21.56 7.29
C PRO A 545 7.99 20.70 8.31
N GLU A 546 6.75 21.06 8.66
CA GLU A 546 5.90 20.32 9.59
C GLU A 546 5.49 18.96 8.98
N ARG A 547 5.11 18.93 7.68
CA ARG A 547 4.68 17.71 6.98
C ARG A 547 5.84 16.74 6.77
N LEU A 548 7.01 17.28 6.40
CA LEU A 548 8.22 16.45 6.31
C LEU A 548 8.67 15.94 7.68
N GLY A 549 8.47 16.73 8.74
CA GLY A 549 8.73 16.32 10.12
C GLY A 549 7.82 15.17 10.57
N GLU A 550 6.52 15.19 10.20
CA GLU A 550 5.57 14.10 10.44
C GLU A 550 6.02 12.80 9.75
N LEU A 551 6.42 12.87 8.46
CA LEU A 551 6.97 11.74 7.72
C LEU A 551 8.22 11.17 8.43
N ARG A 552 9.19 12.03 8.75
CA ARG A 552 10.45 11.62 9.39
C ARG A 552 10.22 10.90 10.70
N GLN A 553 9.35 11.44 11.56
CA GLN A 553 9.02 10.83 12.85
C GLN A 553 8.32 9.48 12.70
N ALA A 554 7.33 9.37 11.81
CA ALA A 554 6.63 8.11 11.57
C ALA A 554 7.58 7.02 11.06
N VAL A 555 8.40 7.35 10.05
CA VAL A 555 9.40 6.44 9.47
C VAL A 555 10.46 6.04 10.50
N ALA A 556 10.88 6.97 11.36
CA ALA A 556 11.81 6.66 12.47
C ALA A 556 11.19 5.65 13.44
N GLY A 557 9.93 5.86 13.86
CA GLY A 557 9.22 4.94 14.76
C GLY A 557 9.07 3.54 14.16
N MET A 558 8.65 3.48 12.87
CA MET A 558 8.56 2.21 12.13
C MET A 558 9.92 1.51 12.05
N GLY A 559 10.96 2.23 11.64
CA GLY A 559 12.30 1.69 11.46
C GLY A 559 12.94 1.18 12.75
N ASP A 560 12.75 1.90 13.86
CA ASP A 560 13.29 1.51 15.15
C ASP A 560 12.67 0.20 15.64
N LEU A 561 11.36 0.05 15.53
CA LEU A 561 10.68 -1.20 15.92
C LEU A 561 11.00 -2.35 14.96
N ALA A 562 10.96 -2.13 13.66
CA ALA A 562 11.27 -3.14 12.63
C ALA A 562 12.73 -3.66 12.79
N ARG A 563 13.69 -2.76 13.04
CA ARG A 563 15.09 -3.10 13.29
C ARG A 563 15.26 -3.93 14.57
N TYR A 564 14.58 -3.53 15.66
CA TYR A 564 14.65 -4.28 16.91
C TYR A 564 14.09 -5.70 16.76
N LEU A 565 13.01 -5.84 16.01
CA LEU A 565 12.37 -7.14 15.74
C LEU A 565 13.12 -7.95 14.67
N GLY A 566 14.05 -7.35 13.91
CA GLY A 566 14.72 -8.00 12.80
C GLY A 566 13.78 -8.31 11.63
N LEU A 567 12.81 -7.42 11.38
CA LEU A 567 11.79 -7.58 10.34
C LEU A 567 12.09 -6.60 9.20
N PRO A 568 12.57 -7.08 8.03
CA PRO A 568 12.91 -6.21 6.92
C PRO A 568 11.69 -5.59 6.23
N VAL A 569 11.93 -4.43 5.61
CA VAL A 569 11.00 -3.76 4.70
C VAL A 569 11.66 -3.79 3.31
N PRO A 570 11.47 -4.86 2.53
CA PRO A 570 12.18 -5.05 1.26
C PRO A 570 11.61 -4.22 0.11
N SER A 571 10.41 -3.69 0.25
CA SER A 571 9.75 -2.77 -0.69
C SER A 571 8.88 -1.76 0.05
N GLY A 572 8.49 -0.70 -0.61
CA GLY A 572 7.59 0.32 -0.07
C GLY A 572 7.27 1.38 -1.11
N ASN A 573 6.33 2.27 -0.78
CA ASN A 573 5.91 3.40 -1.62
C ASN A 573 5.77 4.65 -0.77
N VAL A 574 6.11 5.81 -1.33
CA VAL A 574 5.88 7.12 -0.69
C VAL A 574 4.94 7.94 -1.54
N SER A 575 3.82 8.34 -0.95
CA SER A 575 2.82 9.23 -1.53
C SER A 575 2.81 10.55 -0.78
N LEU A 576 3.24 11.61 -1.44
CA LEU A 576 3.31 12.96 -0.88
C LEU A 576 2.29 13.88 -1.56
N TYR A 577 2.23 15.14 -1.11
CA TYR A 577 1.27 16.14 -1.60
C TYR A 577 -0.21 15.75 -1.39
N ASN A 578 -0.51 14.84 -0.44
CA ASN A 578 -1.89 14.53 -0.10
C ASN A 578 -2.52 15.68 0.69
N GLU A 579 -2.73 16.79 0.00
CA GLU A 579 -3.30 18.03 0.53
C GLU A 579 -4.32 18.62 -0.43
N THR A 580 -5.25 19.38 0.14
CA THR A 580 -6.22 20.23 -0.56
C THR A 580 -6.20 21.62 0.05
N ALA A 581 -6.98 22.54 -0.48
CA ALA A 581 -7.20 23.87 0.14
C ALA A 581 -7.74 23.76 1.59
N SER A 582 -8.32 22.62 1.98
CA SER A 582 -8.85 22.36 3.33
C SER A 582 -7.76 21.88 4.30
N GLY A 583 -6.59 21.51 3.82
CA GLY A 583 -5.47 21.01 4.62
C GLY A 583 -4.93 19.66 4.13
N ALA A 584 -3.95 19.14 4.85
CA ALA A 584 -3.35 17.83 4.60
C ALA A 584 -4.19 16.72 5.22
N VAL A 585 -4.11 15.52 4.62
CA VAL A 585 -4.58 14.28 5.26
C VAL A 585 -3.85 14.04 6.58
N LEU A 586 -4.43 13.27 7.48
CA LEU A 586 -3.69 12.74 8.63
C LEU A 586 -2.46 11.95 8.15
N PRO A 587 -1.33 12.01 8.87
CA PRO A 587 -0.19 11.13 8.60
C PRO A 587 -0.62 9.68 8.61
N THR A 588 -0.52 8.99 7.46
CA THR A 588 -1.09 7.66 7.26
C THR A 588 -0.02 6.69 6.74
N PRO A 589 0.92 6.25 7.61
CA PRO A 589 1.89 5.22 7.25
C PRO A 589 1.22 3.84 7.29
N THR A 590 0.70 3.41 6.15
CA THR A 590 0.05 2.11 6.00
C THR A 590 1.11 1.01 5.86
N VAL A 591 0.99 -0.05 6.64
CA VAL A 591 1.90 -1.20 6.65
C VAL A 591 1.13 -2.45 6.27
N LEU A 592 1.61 -3.18 5.27
CA LEU A 592 1.21 -4.56 5.01
C LEU A 592 2.26 -5.48 5.61
N GLY A 593 1.88 -6.20 6.66
CA GLY A 593 2.69 -7.24 7.29
C GLY A 593 2.43 -8.60 6.64
N VAL A 594 3.50 -9.35 6.45
CA VAL A 594 3.46 -10.74 6.02
C VAL A 594 4.13 -11.60 7.08
N GLY A 595 3.45 -12.66 7.49
CA GLY A 595 3.97 -13.64 8.43
C GLY A 595 3.94 -15.06 7.85
N ILE A 596 4.83 -15.90 8.35
CA ILE A 596 4.88 -17.32 7.99
C ILE A 596 4.01 -18.12 8.94
N VAL A 597 3.13 -18.94 8.39
CA VAL A 597 2.35 -19.97 9.09
C VAL A 597 2.94 -21.32 8.72
N GLU A 598 3.49 -22.03 9.70
CA GLU A 598 4.18 -23.31 9.44
C GLU A 598 3.21 -24.43 9.03
N ASP A 599 2.01 -24.41 9.61
CA ASP A 599 0.95 -25.38 9.30
C ASP A 599 -0.42 -24.69 9.40
N VAL A 600 -1.03 -24.42 8.25
CA VAL A 600 -2.32 -23.71 8.16
C VAL A 600 -3.48 -24.43 8.86
N ARG A 601 -3.37 -25.74 9.13
CA ARG A 601 -4.38 -26.53 9.86
C ARG A 601 -4.40 -26.20 11.35
N ARG A 602 -3.39 -25.50 11.86
CA ARG A 602 -3.20 -25.12 13.26
C ARG A 602 -3.49 -23.65 13.54
N CYS A 603 -4.01 -22.94 12.54
CA CYS A 603 -4.43 -21.54 12.69
C CYS A 603 -5.50 -21.38 13.76
N VAL A 604 -5.46 -20.24 14.43
CA VAL A 604 -6.44 -19.81 15.43
C VAL A 604 -7.31 -18.71 14.83
N THR A 605 -8.59 -18.65 15.20
CA THR A 605 -9.52 -17.61 14.74
C THR A 605 -10.12 -16.84 15.91
N THR A 606 -10.70 -15.66 15.61
CA THR A 606 -11.19 -14.72 16.63
C THR A 606 -12.44 -15.17 17.37
N ASP A 607 -13.28 -15.98 16.73
CA ASP A 607 -14.60 -16.36 17.24
C ASP A 607 -14.53 -17.26 18.49
N LEU A 608 -15.35 -16.97 19.51
CA LEU A 608 -15.45 -17.81 20.71
C LEU A 608 -15.92 -19.24 20.37
N LYS A 609 -15.29 -20.24 20.96
CA LYS A 609 -15.46 -21.64 20.59
C LYS A 609 -16.46 -22.37 21.48
N ARG A 610 -16.37 -22.21 22.83
CA ARG A 610 -17.11 -23.07 23.73
C ARG A 610 -17.51 -22.43 25.07
N GLU A 611 -18.74 -22.66 25.52
CA GLU A 611 -19.17 -22.27 26.86
C GLU A 611 -18.31 -22.93 27.94
N GLY A 612 -17.99 -22.16 28.98
CA GLY A 612 -17.16 -22.62 30.11
C GLY A 612 -15.66 -22.37 29.92
N ASN A 613 -15.20 -22.01 28.72
CA ASN A 613 -13.81 -21.62 28.48
C ASN A 613 -13.48 -20.29 29.21
N ALA A 614 -12.26 -20.19 29.70
CA ALA A 614 -11.73 -18.98 30.33
C ALA A 614 -11.30 -17.97 29.31
N LEU A 615 -11.47 -16.68 29.63
CA LEU A 615 -10.93 -15.54 28.85
C LEU A 615 -9.79 -14.89 29.61
N TYR A 616 -8.68 -14.66 28.92
CA TYR A 616 -7.50 -13.98 29.43
C TYR A 616 -7.15 -12.78 28.55
N LEU A 617 -6.74 -11.69 29.19
CA LEU A 617 -5.98 -10.62 28.53
C LEU A 617 -4.50 -10.97 28.62
N VAL A 618 -3.81 -10.98 27.52
CA VAL A 618 -2.34 -11.04 27.42
C VAL A 618 -1.84 -9.64 27.14
N GLY A 619 -0.88 -9.14 27.92
CA GLY A 619 -0.36 -7.78 27.86
C GLY A 619 -0.90 -6.88 28.96
N GLU A 620 -0.50 -5.62 28.95
CA GLU A 620 -0.73 -4.65 30.01
C GLU A 620 -1.61 -3.49 29.54
N THR A 621 -2.67 -3.19 30.27
CA THR A 621 -3.53 -2.04 29.99
C THR A 621 -3.00 -0.79 30.69
N ARG A 622 -2.85 0.32 29.97
CA ARG A 622 -2.41 1.61 30.47
C ARG A 622 -3.47 2.67 30.16
N ARG A 623 -3.41 3.77 30.90
CA ARG A 623 -4.32 4.90 30.66
C ARG A 623 -3.76 5.80 29.55
N GLU A 624 -3.95 5.38 28.31
CA GLU A 624 -3.44 6.03 27.10
C GLU A 624 -4.61 6.23 26.12
N PHE A 625 -5.05 7.49 25.91
CA PHE A 625 -6.26 7.78 25.11
C PHE A 625 -6.01 8.75 23.96
N GLY A 626 -4.75 9.20 23.76
CA GLY A 626 -4.41 10.09 22.64
C GLY A 626 -4.70 9.44 21.29
N GLY A 627 -5.65 9.98 20.54
CA GLY A 627 -6.08 9.45 19.25
C GLY A 627 -7.08 8.30 19.32
N SER A 628 -7.51 7.84 20.51
CA SER A 628 -8.39 6.67 20.67
C SER A 628 -9.80 6.87 20.09
N ALA A 629 -10.43 5.78 19.68
CA ALA A 629 -11.81 5.76 19.20
C ALA A 629 -12.79 6.28 20.25
N LEU A 630 -12.54 5.98 21.54
CA LEU A 630 -13.36 6.50 22.64
C LEU A 630 -13.36 8.03 22.64
N TYR A 631 -12.18 8.67 22.58
CA TYR A 631 -12.06 10.12 22.61
C TYR A 631 -12.65 10.76 21.37
N ARG A 632 -12.40 10.21 20.18
CA ARG A 632 -12.98 10.68 18.91
C ARG A 632 -14.52 10.63 18.96
N ARG A 633 -15.08 9.54 19.44
CA ARG A 633 -16.54 9.32 19.43
C ARG A 633 -17.28 10.13 20.46
N PHE A 634 -16.70 10.38 21.64
CA PHE A 634 -17.38 11.02 22.78
C PHE A 634 -16.84 12.41 23.12
N GLY A 635 -16.02 13.01 22.25
CA GLY A 635 -15.57 14.40 22.37
C GLY A 635 -14.43 14.61 23.37
N GLY A 636 -13.64 13.58 23.66
CA GLY A 636 -12.36 13.71 24.35
C GLY A 636 -11.29 14.34 23.46
N ARG A 637 -10.20 14.83 24.05
CA ARG A 637 -9.06 15.39 23.32
C ARG A 637 -7.77 15.30 24.13
N GLY A 638 -6.63 15.38 23.44
CA GLY A 638 -5.31 15.25 24.07
C GLY A 638 -5.09 13.85 24.63
N GLY A 639 -4.23 13.74 25.63
CA GLY A 639 -3.83 12.46 26.22
C GLY A 639 -2.65 11.81 25.50
N GLU A 640 -2.02 10.86 26.19
CA GLU A 640 -0.88 10.13 25.63
C GLU A 640 -1.32 9.14 24.57
N VAL A 641 -0.58 9.09 23.47
CA VAL A 641 -0.72 8.04 22.43
C VAL A 641 -0.18 6.73 22.98
N PRO A 642 -0.84 5.60 22.76
CA PRO A 642 -0.37 4.29 23.20
C PRO A 642 1.06 3.99 22.79
N ALA A 643 1.89 3.65 23.78
CA ALA A 643 3.31 3.35 23.57
C ALA A 643 3.52 1.87 23.26
N VAL A 644 4.52 1.58 22.42
CA VAL A 644 5.00 0.22 22.15
C VAL A 644 6.30 -0.03 22.92
N SER A 645 6.40 -1.17 23.61
CA SER A 645 7.67 -1.68 24.15
C SER A 645 8.18 -2.80 23.25
N PRO A 646 9.29 -2.57 22.52
CA PRO A 646 9.85 -3.58 21.61
C PRO A 646 10.16 -4.91 22.31
N GLU A 647 10.71 -4.85 23.53
CA GLU A 647 11.07 -6.03 24.31
C GLU A 647 9.84 -6.86 24.70
N ARG A 648 8.77 -6.16 25.13
CA ARG A 648 7.51 -6.81 25.48
C ARG A 648 6.85 -7.43 24.26
N LEU A 649 6.80 -6.70 23.14
CA LEU A 649 6.24 -7.22 21.91
C LEU A 649 6.95 -8.50 21.48
N ARG A 650 8.29 -8.50 21.41
CA ARG A 650 9.08 -9.69 21.04
C ARG A 650 8.77 -10.87 21.95
N ARG A 651 8.80 -10.65 23.27
CA ARG A 651 8.50 -11.73 24.23
C ARG A 651 7.08 -12.25 24.09
N SER A 652 6.09 -11.35 23.98
CA SER A 652 4.70 -11.74 23.77
C SER A 652 4.50 -12.54 22.48
N MET A 653 5.17 -12.14 21.38
CA MET A 653 5.15 -12.88 20.12
C MET A 653 5.61 -14.33 20.32
N ASP A 654 6.75 -14.53 20.95
CA ASP A 654 7.33 -15.87 21.13
C ASP A 654 6.47 -16.74 22.04
N GLU A 655 5.99 -16.19 23.18
CA GLU A 655 5.14 -16.92 24.14
C GLU A 655 3.76 -17.25 23.55
N MET A 656 3.11 -16.32 22.84
CA MET A 656 1.82 -16.54 22.18
C MET A 656 1.92 -17.64 21.11
N LEU A 657 2.92 -17.58 20.24
CA LEU A 657 3.11 -18.59 19.20
C LEU A 657 3.45 -19.95 19.78
N SER A 658 4.24 -20.02 20.87
CA SER A 658 4.49 -21.27 21.59
C SER A 658 3.20 -21.86 22.17
N ALA A 659 2.41 -21.03 22.85
CA ALA A 659 1.13 -21.46 23.43
C ALA A 659 0.12 -21.93 22.37
N MET A 660 0.05 -21.27 21.22
CA MET A 660 -0.76 -21.70 20.07
C MET A 660 -0.23 -23.02 19.49
N GLY A 661 1.09 -23.12 19.33
CA GLY A 661 1.76 -24.33 18.86
C GLY A 661 1.47 -25.57 19.72
N GLU A 662 1.34 -25.39 21.04
CA GLU A 662 0.94 -26.44 21.99
C GLU A 662 -0.59 -26.65 22.05
N GLY A 663 -1.37 -25.85 21.32
CA GLY A 663 -2.83 -25.91 21.33
C GLY A 663 -3.46 -25.47 22.66
N LEU A 664 -2.80 -24.53 23.36
CA LEU A 664 -3.32 -24.02 24.65
C LEU A 664 -4.36 -22.92 24.45
N ILE A 665 -4.37 -22.28 23.29
CA ILE A 665 -5.26 -21.17 22.92
C ILE A 665 -6.31 -21.70 21.94
N ALA A 666 -7.60 -21.54 22.28
CA ALA A 666 -8.72 -21.97 21.44
C ALA A 666 -9.18 -20.87 20.47
N SER A 667 -9.19 -19.61 20.89
CA SER A 667 -9.41 -18.45 20.03
C SER A 667 -8.53 -17.28 20.51
N CYS A 668 -8.24 -16.36 19.61
CA CYS A 668 -7.40 -15.19 19.87
C CYS A 668 -7.90 -14.00 19.07
N HIS A 669 -7.88 -12.82 19.69
CA HIS A 669 -8.18 -11.54 19.04
C HIS A 669 -7.28 -10.46 19.59
N ASP A 670 -6.74 -9.59 18.73
CA ASP A 670 -5.96 -8.43 19.15
C ASP A 670 -6.86 -7.40 19.85
N VAL A 671 -6.28 -6.50 20.65
CA VAL A 671 -7.01 -5.42 21.30
C VAL A 671 -6.58 -4.10 20.64
N SER A 672 -7.41 -3.61 19.72
CA SER A 672 -7.20 -2.39 18.92
C SER A 672 -8.29 -1.33 19.18
N ASP A 673 -8.91 -0.81 18.13
CA ASP A 673 -9.91 0.27 18.18
C ASP A 673 -11.07 -0.04 19.13
N GLY A 674 -11.34 0.87 20.06
CA GLY A 674 -12.36 0.74 21.08
C GLY A 674 -11.97 -0.13 22.28
N GLY A 675 -10.80 -0.75 22.28
CA GLY A 675 -10.19 -1.45 23.39
C GLY A 675 -10.84 -2.81 23.72
N LEU A 676 -10.60 -3.29 24.94
CA LEU A 676 -10.96 -4.63 25.40
C LEU A 676 -12.45 -4.95 25.26
N ALA A 677 -13.34 -4.00 25.58
CA ALA A 677 -14.78 -4.23 25.51
C ALA A 677 -15.25 -4.54 24.09
N ILE A 678 -14.64 -3.89 23.09
CA ILE A 678 -14.95 -4.11 21.68
C ILE A 678 -14.35 -5.43 21.21
N ALA A 679 -13.09 -5.71 21.51
CA ALA A 679 -12.47 -7.00 21.15
C ALA A 679 -13.29 -8.20 21.65
N VAL A 680 -13.70 -8.20 22.93
CA VAL A 680 -14.55 -9.27 23.47
C VAL A 680 -15.93 -9.30 22.79
N ALA A 681 -16.52 -8.14 22.48
CA ALA A 681 -17.81 -8.10 21.77
C ALA A 681 -17.72 -8.72 20.37
N GLU A 682 -16.65 -8.48 19.64
CA GLU A 682 -16.37 -9.04 18.30
C GLU A 682 -16.14 -10.55 18.36
N MET A 683 -15.39 -11.05 19.35
CA MET A 683 -15.26 -12.49 19.62
C MET A 683 -16.62 -13.14 19.90
N CYS A 684 -17.47 -12.49 20.71
CA CYS A 684 -18.84 -12.95 20.98
C CYS A 684 -19.69 -13.01 19.71
N LEU A 685 -19.58 -11.99 18.85
CA LEU A 685 -20.29 -11.94 17.56
C LEU A 685 -19.88 -13.06 16.62
N GLY A 686 -18.57 -13.32 16.50
CA GLY A 686 -18.04 -14.40 15.66
C GLY A 686 -18.49 -15.79 16.13
N GLY A 687 -18.42 -16.06 17.43
CA GLY A 687 -18.80 -17.35 18.03
C GLY A 687 -20.30 -17.57 18.20
N ASP A 688 -21.12 -16.50 18.10
CA ASP A 688 -22.52 -16.47 18.49
C ASP A 688 -22.72 -16.94 19.95
N LEU A 689 -21.74 -16.62 20.81
CA LEU A 689 -21.66 -16.95 22.23
C LEU A 689 -21.49 -15.67 23.06
N GLY A 690 -22.08 -15.64 24.26
CA GLY A 690 -21.84 -14.55 25.20
C GLY A 690 -20.58 -14.76 26.03
N ALA A 691 -20.25 -13.76 26.83
CA ALA A 691 -19.17 -13.82 27.81
C ALA A 691 -19.50 -13.00 29.05
N ALA A 692 -18.88 -13.33 30.19
CA ALA A 692 -18.87 -12.53 31.40
C ALA A 692 -17.43 -12.04 31.62
N VAL A 693 -17.21 -10.73 31.62
CA VAL A 693 -15.89 -10.10 31.69
C VAL A 693 -15.90 -9.04 32.80
N GLU A 694 -14.82 -9.02 33.59
CA GLU A 694 -14.61 -8.04 34.66
C GLU A 694 -13.23 -7.41 34.55
N VAL A 695 -13.17 -6.07 34.68
CA VAL A 695 -11.95 -5.26 34.75
C VAL A 695 -12.03 -4.27 35.93
N GLY A 696 -10.87 -3.82 36.39
CA GLY A 696 -10.76 -3.02 37.63
C GLY A 696 -11.38 -1.63 37.53
N ALA A 697 -11.32 -0.99 36.38
CA ALA A 697 -11.82 0.36 36.16
C ALA A 697 -12.48 0.52 34.77
N GLU A 698 -13.40 1.52 34.66
CA GLU A 698 -14.11 1.77 33.38
C GLU A 698 -13.16 2.11 32.23
N TRP A 699 -12.08 2.84 32.49
CA TRP A 699 -11.12 3.20 31.47
C TRP A 699 -10.35 2.00 30.91
N GLU A 700 -10.14 0.92 31.69
CA GLU A 700 -9.48 -0.29 31.23
C GLU A 700 -10.25 -1.02 30.14
N ALA A 701 -11.58 -0.89 30.17
CA ALA A 701 -12.45 -1.52 29.16
C ALA A 701 -12.27 -0.90 27.76
N PHE A 702 -11.83 0.35 27.66
CA PHE A 702 -11.79 1.11 26.41
C PHE A 702 -10.41 1.66 26.04
N SER A 703 -9.38 1.43 26.87
CA SER A 703 -8.01 1.81 26.50
C SER A 703 -7.53 0.98 25.33
N GLU A 704 -6.79 1.63 24.42
CA GLU A 704 -6.23 1.04 23.19
C GLU A 704 -4.70 0.82 23.30
N SER A 705 -4.21 0.51 24.51
CA SER A 705 -2.77 0.21 24.72
C SER A 705 -2.30 -0.89 23.78
N ASN A 706 -1.15 -0.69 23.16
CA ASN A 706 -0.54 -1.62 22.21
C ASN A 706 -0.08 -2.94 22.86
N THR A 707 0.23 -3.94 22.03
CA THR A 707 0.79 -5.25 22.43
C THR A 707 -0.13 -6.01 23.36
N ARG A 708 -1.41 -6.19 23.00
CA ARG A 708 -2.40 -6.92 23.80
C ARG A 708 -3.29 -7.80 22.94
N TRP A 709 -3.69 -8.96 23.53
CA TRP A 709 -4.64 -9.92 22.94
C TRP A 709 -5.64 -10.40 23.98
N VAL A 710 -6.86 -10.72 23.53
CA VAL A 710 -7.80 -11.54 24.29
C VAL A 710 -7.69 -12.96 23.78
N VAL A 711 -7.48 -13.92 24.67
CA VAL A 711 -7.40 -15.34 24.33
C VAL A 711 -8.44 -16.16 25.08
N GLU A 712 -8.99 -17.16 24.40
CA GLU A 712 -9.88 -18.17 24.97
C GLU A 712 -9.08 -19.43 25.28
N VAL A 713 -9.22 -19.97 26.50
CA VAL A 713 -8.47 -21.13 26.99
C VAL A 713 -9.43 -22.16 27.57
N GLU A 714 -9.29 -23.41 27.16
CA GLU A 714 -10.08 -24.52 27.73
C GLU A 714 -9.74 -24.77 29.22
N PRO A 715 -10.71 -25.04 30.09
CA PRO A 715 -10.46 -25.28 31.52
C PRO A 715 -9.39 -26.34 31.79
N SER A 716 -9.34 -27.40 30.99
CA SER A 716 -8.34 -28.47 31.07
C SER A 716 -6.91 -28.05 30.78
N ARG A 717 -6.75 -26.92 30.06
CA ARG A 717 -5.46 -26.37 29.60
C ARG A 717 -5.04 -25.09 30.36
N GLU A 718 -5.95 -24.54 31.20
CA GLU A 718 -5.77 -23.25 31.88
C GLU A 718 -4.49 -23.22 32.73
N GLY A 719 -4.20 -24.26 33.52
CA GLY A 719 -2.98 -24.32 34.32
C GLY A 719 -1.69 -24.35 33.50
N LYS A 720 -1.70 -25.06 32.35
CA LYS A 720 -0.55 -25.09 31.45
C LYS A 720 -0.35 -23.72 30.76
N PHE A 721 -1.44 -23.09 30.30
CA PHE A 721 -1.39 -21.77 29.69
C PHE A 721 -0.78 -20.73 30.65
N VAL A 722 -1.30 -20.67 31.91
CA VAL A 722 -0.79 -19.75 32.92
C VAL A 722 0.71 -19.96 33.20
N SER A 723 1.15 -21.23 33.24
CA SER A 723 2.55 -21.57 33.49
C SER A 723 3.47 -21.29 32.29
N ALA A 724 2.94 -21.28 31.07
CA ALA A 724 3.70 -21.00 29.85
C ALA A 724 3.91 -19.51 29.59
N MET A 725 3.10 -18.64 30.22
CA MET A 725 3.17 -17.19 30.02
C MET A 725 4.01 -16.53 31.12
N THR A 726 5.04 -15.81 30.74
CA THR A 726 5.84 -14.96 31.64
C THR A 726 5.53 -13.45 31.43
N VAL A 727 4.92 -13.11 30.29
CA VAL A 727 4.36 -11.76 30.08
C VAL A 727 3.12 -11.57 30.94
N PRO A 728 2.74 -10.32 31.27
CA PRO A 728 1.53 -10.07 32.06
C PRO A 728 0.29 -10.71 31.43
N ILE A 729 -0.44 -11.48 32.22
CA ILE A 729 -1.75 -12.00 31.87
C ILE A 729 -2.78 -11.68 32.96
N THR A 730 -4.00 -11.41 32.56
CA THR A 730 -5.12 -11.16 33.48
C THR A 730 -6.31 -12.03 33.12
N ARG A 731 -6.80 -12.82 34.07
CA ARG A 731 -8.03 -13.58 33.87
C ARG A 731 -9.22 -12.61 33.85
N LEU A 732 -9.90 -12.50 32.71
CA LEU A 732 -11.02 -11.60 32.49
C LEU A 732 -12.35 -12.19 32.92
N GLY A 733 -12.54 -13.51 32.72
CA GLY A 733 -13.83 -14.13 32.95
C GLY A 733 -14.05 -15.42 32.19
N THR A 734 -15.28 -15.68 31.74
CA THR A 734 -15.67 -16.93 31.09
C THR A 734 -16.63 -16.72 29.92
N VAL A 735 -16.55 -17.60 28.94
CA VAL A 735 -17.47 -17.70 27.80
C VAL A 735 -18.78 -18.36 28.27
N GLY A 736 -19.92 -17.81 27.86
CA GLY A 736 -21.22 -18.46 28.08
C GLY A 736 -22.42 -17.54 27.93
N GLY A 737 -23.56 -18.15 27.69
CA GLY A 737 -24.83 -17.47 27.50
C GLY A 737 -24.99 -16.74 26.14
N ARG A 738 -25.93 -15.80 26.10
CA ARG A 738 -26.32 -15.09 24.85
C ARG A 738 -26.13 -13.55 24.97
N SER A 739 -25.29 -13.12 25.88
CA SER A 739 -25.01 -11.70 26.11
C SER A 739 -23.58 -11.50 26.59
N LEU A 740 -22.99 -10.36 26.25
CA LEU A 740 -21.80 -9.87 26.90
C LEU A 740 -22.19 -9.18 28.21
N ARG A 741 -21.74 -9.71 29.32
CA ARG A 741 -21.84 -9.08 30.65
C ARG A 741 -20.49 -8.47 30.97
N LEU A 742 -20.47 -7.14 31.01
CA LEU A 742 -19.25 -6.35 31.27
C LEU A 742 -19.37 -5.67 32.65
N ILE A 743 -18.42 -5.93 33.51
CA ILE A 743 -18.21 -5.24 34.77
C ILE A 743 -16.89 -4.47 34.69
N ALA A 744 -16.92 -3.17 34.87
CA ALA A 744 -15.74 -2.32 34.82
C ALA A 744 -15.80 -1.32 35.99
N GLY A 745 -15.03 -1.57 37.04
CA GLY A 745 -15.12 -0.83 38.28
C GLY A 745 -16.53 -0.86 38.90
N LYS A 746 -17.20 0.29 38.96
CA LYS A 746 -18.60 0.41 39.44
C LYS A 746 -19.63 0.24 38.33
N GLY A 747 -19.21 0.35 37.07
CA GLY A 747 -20.09 0.24 35.92
C GLY A 747 -20.45 -1.22 35.62
N ARG A 748 -21.68 -1.44 35.16
CA ARG A 748 -22.17 -2.78 34.75
C ARG A 748 -23.02 -2.64 33.49
N ALA A 749 -22.78 -3.53 32.53
CA ALA A 749 -23.59 -3.61 31.32
C ALA A 749 -23.91 -5.06 30.96
N SER A 750 -25.08 -5.24 30.35
CA SER A 750 -25.45 -6.49 29.68
C SER A 750 -25.92 -6.15 28.26
N LEU A 751 -25.21 -6.70 27.28
CA LEU A 751 -25.45 -6.45 25.86
C LEU A 751 -25.84 -7.77 25.19
N SER A 752 -27.07 -7.83 24.65
CA SER A 752 -27.47 -9.03 23.90
C SER A 752 -26.67 -9.14 22.60
N LEU A 753 -26.38 -10.38 22.15
CA LEU A 753 -25.77 -10.62 20.84
C LEU A 753 -26.55 -9.95 19.70
N ARG A 754 -27.88 -9.88 19.84
CA ARG A 754 -28.75 -9.21 18.87
C ARG A 754 -28.49 -7.70 18.79
N ASP A 755 -28.40 -7.01 19.93
CA ASP A 755 -28.17 -5.57 19.97
C ASP A 755 -26.76 -5.23 19.47
N MET A 756 -25.75 -6.00 19.91
CA MET A 756 -24.36 -5.82 19.44
C MET A 756 -24.27 -6.05 17.91
N ARG A 757 -24.87 -7.11 17.39
CA ARG A 757 -24.86 -7.38 15.93
C ARG A 757 -25.58 -6.28 15.16
N LYS A 758 -26.73 -5.79 15.64
CA LYS A 758 -27.45 -4.69 15.00
C LYS A 758 -26.59 -3.41 14.93
N ALA A 759 -25.88 -3.10 16.02
CA ALA A 759 -24.96 -1.97 16.06
C ALA A 759 -23.78 -2.17 15.10
N TRP A 760 -23.10 -3.31 15.16
CA TRP A 760 -21.88 -3.61 14.44
C TRP A 760 -22.11 -3.80 12.92
N SER A 761 -23.09 -4.63 12.51
CA SER A 761 -23.32 -4.96 11.10
C SER A 761 -24.28 -4.00 10.38
N GLY A 762 -25.03 -3.17 11.10
CA GLY A 762 -26.05 -2.29 10.51
C GLY A 762 -25.54 -0.92 10.05
N THR A 763 -24.33 -0.53 10.41
CA THR A 763 -23.86 0.85 10.19
C THR A 763 -23.52 1.13 8.73
N LEU A 764 -22.64 0.38 8.09
CA LEU A 764 -22.26 0.62 6.70
C LEU A 764 -23.43 0.44 5.73
N PRO A 765 -24.24 -0.65 5.78
CA PRO A 765 -25.42 -0.75 4.92
C PRO A 765 -26.39 0.44 5.04
N ARG A 766 -26.61 0.93 6.26
CA ARG A 766 -27.47 2.11 6.48
C ARG A 766 -26.85 3.39 5.89
N LEU A 767 -25.55 3.55 5.98
CA LEU A 767 -24.85 4.75 5.49
C LEU A 767 -24.72 4.75 3.96
N MET A 768 -24.49 3.60 3.37
CA MET A 768 -24.31 3.47 1.92
C MET A 768 -25.64 3.40 1.16
N GLY A 769 -26.72 2.89 1.74
CA GLY A 769 -28.08 2.77 1.17
C GLY A 769 -28.38 1.36 0.80
#